data_b9c607983e7a25cba15f09bce65675a5
#
_entry.id   b9c607983e7a25cba15f09bce65675a5
#
_cell.length_a   1.000
_cell.length_b   1.000
_cell.length_c   1.000
_cell.angle_alpha   90.00
_cell.angle_beta   90.00
_cell.angle_gamma   90.00
#
_symmetry.space_group_name_H-M   'P 1'
#
loop_
_entity.id
_entity.type
_entity.pdbx_description
1 polymer ?
#
loop_
_entity_poly.entity_id
_entity_poly.type
_entity_poly.pdbx_seq_one_letter_code
_entity_poly.pdbx_strand_id
1 'polypeptide(L)'
;MKFTDGYWRKRDGVTVLHPVQLQDTSSDARSLTAYATAKRVHGRGDTLDAPIITVACTAPMADVVRVTISHFAGARPRRPEFEIAADPAFVPVLDETALTSGALTARFAGGDQWRLDFLADGERLTGSGWKGIGIVDTVAGEQYVHEQLDLGVGEAVYGLGERFGPLVKNGQTIDIWNEDGGTSSEQAYKNVPFYLTNRGYGVLVDHPGRVSFEVASEMVSRTQFSVAGQSLSYLVIYGPTPADILRKYTALTGRPALPPAWSFGLWLSTSFTTSYDEETVTSFVDGMAERDLPLSVFHFDTFWMREFSWCDFEWDARIFPDPPGMLKRLSDRGLRTCVWINPYIAQRSALFAEGMAAGYLVRKPDGDVWQWDRWQAGMALVDFTNPDARDWYAAKLRALLDMGVDAFKSDFGERIPLDVTWSDGSDPERMHNYYTQLYNKTVFDVLREHRGEGEAVVFARSATVGGQQFPVHWGGDNSSTYESMAESLRGGLSLAASGFGFWSHDIGGFEGLPDPAVFKRWIPFGLLSSHSRLHGNQTYRVPWLFDEEAVDVLRAFTKLKHALMPYLFAAAGRAHSEGLPVMRPMAFDFPNDPGATHLDRQYLLGDNLLVAPVFSAAGDTSYYVPAGRWTKFLTGEVVEGPRWVRETHGFASVPLLVRPDSVVPLGAREDRPDYDYRDGITLALYELAEGTRTVIVPGPTPTTFEVTRDGATVRVVRSGDPAPWRVRAGELVVALTADEATCELRLPVTTRG
;
A
#
# COMPACT_ATOMS: atom_id res chain seq x y z
N MET A 1 -6.12 7.97 21.16
CA MET A 1 -6.02 8.06 22.65
C MET A 1 -7.39 8.39 23.23
N LYS A 2 -7.77 7.74 24.32
CA LYS A 2 -9.07 7.97 24.98
C LYS A 2 -8.95 9.00 26.09
N PHE A 3 -9.80 10.02 26.06
CA PHE A 3 -9.83 11.11 27.04
C PHE A 3 -11.04 11.04 28.00
N THR A 4 -11.97 10.14 27.72
CA THR A 4 -13.19 9.94 28.51
C THR A 4 -13.25 8.53 29.10
N ASP A 5 -14.07 8.39 30.14
CA ASP A 5 -14.46 7.13 30.75
C ASP A 5 -15.96 6.92 30.44
N GLY A 6 -16.23 5.94 29.57
CA GLY A 6 -17.57 5.67 29.08
C GLY A 6 -18.22 6.85 28.34
N TYR A 7 -17.44 7.75 27.74
CA TYR A 7 -17.89 8.98 27.04
C TYR A 7 -18.53 10.06 27.93
N TRP A 8 -19.13 9.71 29.05
CA TRP A 8 -19.83 10.62 29.94
C TRP A 8 -18.89 11.42 30.85
N ARG A 9 -17.85 10.77 31.35
CA ARG A 9 -16.91 11.37 32.29
C ARG A 9 -15.57 11.58 31.60
N LYS A 10 -14.90 12.69 31.91
CA LYS A 10 -13.48 12.87 31.60
C LYS A 10 -12.68 11.92 32.49
N ARG A 11 -11.58 11.40 31.98
CA ARG A 11 -10.60 10.66 32.79
C ARG A 11 -10.03 11.57 33.87
N ASP A 12 -9.63 11.00 34.98
CA ASP A 12 -9.00 11.74 36.05
C ASP A 12 -7.75 12.48 35.54
N GLY A 13 -7.62 13.76 35.89
CA GLY A 13 -6.52 14.59 35.44
C GLY A 13 -6.59 15.11 34.02
N VAL A 14 -7.70 14.92 33.32
CA VAL A 14 -7.93 15.44 31.96
C VAL A 14 -8.91 16.61 31.99
N THR A 15 -8.53 17.74 31.41
CA THR A 15 -9.42 18.84 31.08
C THR A 15 -9.56 19.00 29.59
N VAL A 16 -10.77 19.33 29.13
CA VAL A 16 -11.02 19.48 27.68
C VAL A 16 -11.86 20.72 27.44
N LEU A 17 -11.40 21.59 26.56
CA LEU A 17 -12.16 22.69 26.01
C LEU A 17 -12.81 22.23 24.69
N HIS A 18 -14.12 22.49 24.57
CA HIS A 18 -14.88 22.20 23.36
C HIS A 18 -15.46 23.49 22.78
N PRO A 19 -15.52 23.66 21.44
CA PRO A 19 -16.30 24.75 20.87
C PRO A 19 -17.78 24.58 21.24
N VAL A 20 -18.38 25.65 21.72
CA VAL A 20 -19.79 25.68 22.18
C VAL A 20 -20.65 26.53 21.26
N GLN A 21 -20.13 27.69 20.87
CA GLN A 21 -20.86 28.70 20.13
C GLN A 21 -19.97 29.27 19.01
N LEU A 22 -20.49 29.32 17.79
CA LEU A 22 -19.88 30.08 16.70
C LEU A 22 -20.08 31.58 16.97
N GLN A 23 -18.99 32.33 17.08
CA GLN A 23 -19.03 33.77 17.35
C GLN A 23 -19.00 34.57 16.06
N ASP A 24 -18.12 34.20 15.16
CA ASP A 24 -17.87 34.93 13.92
C ASP A 24 -17.25 34.01 12.86
N THR A 25 -17.36 34.44 11.62
CA THR A 25 -16.64 33.84 10.48
C THR A 25 -15.90 34.92 9.71
N SER A 26 -14.78 34.57 9.13
CA SER A 26 -14.08 35.44 8.18
C SER A 26 -13.65 34.62 6.96
N SER A 27 -13.61 35.24 5.80
CA SER A 27 -13.19 34.58 4.57
C SER A 27 -12.21 35.48 3.79
N ASP A 28 -11.30 34.84 3.09
CA ASP A 28 -10.52 35.42 2.01
C ASP A 28 -10.89 34.74 0.67
N ALA A 29 -10.07 34.89 -0.37
CA ALA A 29 -10.37 34.31 -1.68
C ALA A 29 -10.35 32.76 -1.70
N ARG A 30 -9.76 32.08 -0.71
CA ARG A 30 -9.50 30.62 -0.71
C ARG A 30 -9.76 29.93 0.61
N SER A 31 -10.10 30.67 1.66
CA SER A 31 -10.32 30.11 2.99
C SER A 31 -11.58 30.67 3.65
N LEU A 32 -12.19 29.84 4.49
CA LEU A 32 -13.25 30.21 5.40
C LEU A 32 -12.79 29.84 6.81
N THR A 33 -12.78 30.81 7.73
CA THR A 33 -12.35 30.65 9.12
C THR A 33 -13.50 30.92 10.07
N ALA A 34 -13.75 29.98 10.96
CA ALA A 34 -14.73 30.10 12.04
C ALA A 34 -14.03 30.32 13.40
N TYR A 35 -14.56 31.20 14.19
CA TYR A 35 -14.12 31.49 15.55
C TYR A 35 -15.21 31.04 16.54
N ALA A 36 -14.90 30.01 17.32
CA ALA A 36 -15.84 29.43 18.26
C ALA A 36 -15.32 29.56 19.69
N THR A 37 -16.23 29.95 20.61
CA THR A 37 -15.89 30.06 22.04
C THR A 37 -16.14 28.74 22.77
N ALA A 38 -15.31 28.45 23.78
CA ALA A 38 -15.47 27.28 24.64
C ALA A 38 -16.53 27.49 25.76
N LYS A 39 -17.16 28.64 25.81
CA LYS A 39 -18.33 28.93 26.66
C LYS A 39 -19.31 29.83 25.91
N ARG A 40 -20.55 29.90 26.37
CA ARG A 40 -21.54 30.84 25.80
C ARG A 40 -21.20 32.27 26.15
N VAL A 41 -21.37 33.18 25.18
CA VAL A 41 -21.15 34.61 25.27
C VAL A 41 -22.48 35.30 24.98
N HIS A 42 -23.06 35.96 25.99
CA HIS A 42 -24.30 36.73 25.88
C HIS A 42 -24.05 38.24 25.79
N GLY A 43 -22.87 38.68 26.21
CA GLY A 43 -22.51 40.09 26.20
C GLY A 43 -21.00 40.30 26.28
N ARG A 44 -20.54 41.53 26.11
CA ARG A 44 -19.10 41.86 26.05
C ARG A 44 -18.31 41.38 27.27
N GLY A 45 -18.90 41.37 28.47
CA GLY A 45 -18.26 40.91 29.69
C GLY A 45 -17.96 39.40 29.67
N ASP A 46 -18.75 38.61 28.95
CA ASP A 46 -18.57 37.18 28.87
C ASP A 46 -17.38 36.75 27.99
N THR A 47 -16.82 37.71 27.26
CA THR A 47 -15.59 37.45 26.44
C THR A 47 -14.34 37.32 27.30
N LEU A 48 -14.39 37.78 28.56
CA LEU A 48 -13.30 37.56 29.51
C LEU A 48 -13.25 36.08 29.90
N ASP A 49 -12.05 35.52 29.96
CA ASP A 49 -11.82 34.09 30.23
C ASP A 49 -12.65 33.16 29.29
N ALA A 50 -12.82 33.56 28.03
CA ALA A 50 -13.49 32.78 26.99
C ALA A 50 -12.48 32.31 25.98
N PRO A 51 -11.93 31.06 26.09
CA PRO A 51 -11.05 30.53 25.10
C PRO A 51 -11.72 30.48 23.72
N ILE A 52 -10.97 30.85 22.69
CA ILE A 52 -11.38 30.75 21.28
C ILE A 52 -10.68 29.61 20.64
N ILE A 53 -11.44 28.78 19.95
CA ILE A 53 -10.94 27.72 19.05
C ILE A 53 -11.17 28.21 17.61
N THR A 54 -10.11 28.32 16.87
CA THR A 54 -10.14 28.74 15.46
C THR A 54 -10.19 27.50 14.57
N VAL A 55 -11.13 27.46 13.63
CA VAL A 55 -11.28 26.36 12.65
C VAL A 55 -11.29 26.94 11.25
N ALA A 56 -10.21 26.70 10.50
CA ALA A 56 -10.04 27.17 9.13
C ALA A 56 -10.28 26.03 8.13
N CYS A 57 -11.09 26.29 7.11
CA CYS A 57 -11.32 25.40 5.97
C CYS A 57 -10.65 25.99 4.72
N THR A 58 -9.91 25.17 3.99
CA THR A 58 -9.32 25.47 2.66
C THR A 58 -9.57 24.30 1.71
N ALA A 59 -9.34 24.50 0.41
CA ALA A 59 -9.51 23.44 -0.57
C ALA A 59 -8.26 23.32 -1.46
N PRO A 60 -7.45 22.26 -1.30
CA PRO A 60 -6.25 22.07 -2.13
C PRO A 60 -6.57 21.67 -3.57
N MET A 61 -7.70 21.04 -3.82
CA MET A 61 -8.22 20.65 -5.13
C MET A 61 -9.73 20.39 -5.05
N ALA A 62 -10.38 20.14 -6.18
CA ALA A 62 -11.80 19.78 -6.22
C ALA A 62 -12.10 18.55 -5.38
N ASP A 63 -13.25 18.56 -4.70
CA ASP A 63 -13.76 17.49 -3.84
C ASP A 63 -12.90 17.19 -2.59
N VAL A 64 -12.01 18.10 -2.23
CA VAL A 64 -11.17 17.97 -1.04
C VAL A 64 -11.26 19.24 -0.20
N VAL A 65 -11.49 19.08 1.10
CA VAL A 65 -11.46 20.16 2.08
C VAL A 65 -10.42 19.84 3.14
N ARG A 66 -9.49 20.77 3.38
CA ARG A 66 -8.58 20.76 4.52
C ARG A 66 -9.20 21.54 5.66
N VAL A 67 -9.21 20.97 6.84
CA VAL A 67 -9.60 21.63 8.10
C VAL A 67 -8.38 21.76 8.99
N THR A 68 -8.16 22.95 9.53
CA THR A 68 -7.13 23.21 10.53
C THR A 68 -7.77 23.78 11.79
N ILE A 69 -7.61 23.06 12.89
CA ILE A 69 -8.07 23.45 14.23
C ILE A 69 -6.87 24.02 14.97
N SER A 70 -7.03 25.19 15.58
CA SER A 70 -5.97 25.86 16.35
C SER A 70 -6.52 26.50 17.62
N HIS A 71 -5.83 26.29 18.73
CA HIS A 71 -6.10 26.98 19.98
C HIS A 71 -5.26 28.25 20.07
N PHE A 72 -3.94 28.14 19.98
CA PHE A 72 -3.01 29.25 20.01
C PHE A 72 -2.32 29.47 18.68
N ALA A 73 -2.32 30.70 18.19
CA ALA A 73 -1.70 31.08 16.92
C ALA A 73 -0.17 31.26 16.99
N GLY A 74 0.43 31.29 18.20
CA GLY A 74 1.87 31.55 18.40
C GLY A 74 2.77 30.31 18.29
N ALA A 75 2.26 29.17 17.87
CA ALA A 75 3.07 27.96 17.69
C ALA A 75 4.05 28.12 16.52
N ARG A 76 5.31 27.71 16.74
CA ARG A 76 6.29 27.64 15.64
C ARG A 76 5.98 26.42 14.77
N PRO A 77 6.05 26.57 13.43
CA PRO A 77 5.98 25.42 12.53
C PRO A 77 7.06 24.37 12.88
N ARG A 78 6.66 23.10 12.94
CA ARG A 78 7.56 21.99 13.20
C ARG A 78 7.69 21.15 11.92
N ARG A 79 8.92 20.79 11.58
CA ARG A 79 9.20 19.88 10.46
C ARG A 79 9.48 18.48 10.98
N PRO A 80 9.36 17.43 10.15
CA PRO A 80 8.84 17.44 8.78
C PRO A 80 7.31 17.64 8.70
N GLU A 81 6.82 17.89 7.50
CA GLU A 81 5.42 17.87 7.12
C GLU A 81 5.23 16.94 5.93
N PHE A 82 4.04 16.37 5.74
CA PHE A 82 3.75 15.61 4.53
C PHE A 82 3.71 16.52 3.31
N GLU A 83 4.25 16.02 2.20
CA GLU A 83 4.16 16.70 0.90
C GLU A 83 2.76 16.47 0.32
N ILE A 84 1.86 17.45 0.50
CA ILE A 84 0.50 17.41 -0.02
C ILE A 84 0.39 18.32 -1.23
N ALA A 85 0.14 17.74 -2.39
CA ALA A 85 -0.06 18.50 -3.63
C ALA A 85 -1.33 19.36 -3.56
N ALA A 86 -1.29 20.51 -4.24
CA ALA A 86 -2.44 21.37 -4.40
C ALA A 86 -2.52 21.84 -5.86
N ASP A 87 -3.74 22.01 -6.35
CA ASP A 87 -3.99 22.67 -7.64
C ASP A 87 -4.02 24.19 -7.42
N PRO A 88 -2.99 24.94 -7.84
CA PRO A 88 -2.95 26.37 -7.63
C PRO A 88 -4.03 27.14 -8.43
N ALA A 89 -4.58 26.53 -9.47
CA ALA A 89 -5.66 27.11 -10.26
C ALA A 89 -7.06 26.87 -9.65
N PHE A 90 -7.19 25.92 -8.74
CA PHE A 90 -8.47 25.62 -8.12
C PHE A 90 -8.85 26.70 -7.09
N VAL A 91 -10.07 27.22 -7.20
CA VAL A 91 -10.64 28.21 -6.26
C VAL A 91 -11.99 27.68 -5.75
N PRO A 92 -12.15 27.51 -4.43
CA PRO A 92 -13.43 27.08 -3.87
C PRO A 92 -14.50 28.18 -3.97
N VAL A 93 -15.75 27.78 -3.89
CA VAL A 93 -16.87 28.69 -3.74
C VAL A 93 -17.13 28.94 -2.25
N LEU A 94 -17.22 30.18 -1.86
CA LEU A 94 -17.38 30.61 -0.46
C LEU A 94 -18.71 31.34 -0.26
N ASP A 95 -19.35 31.07 0.86
CA ASP A 95 -20.39 31.94 1.42
C ASP A 95 -20.05 32.26 2.88
N GLU A 96 -20.98 32.92 3.63
CA GLU A 96 -20.74 33.37 5.01
C GLU A 96 -20.37 32.22 5.96
N THR A 97 -20.88 31.00 5.71
CA THR A 97 -20.73 29.85 6.61
C THR A 97 -20.30 28.59 5.93
N ALA A 98 -20.08 28.57 4.61
CA ALA A 98 -19.71 27.38 3.88
C ALA A 98 -18.59 27.60 2.88
N LEU A 99 -17.78 26.57 2.72
CA LEU A 99 -16.76 26.43 1.66
C LEU A 99 -17.13 25.21 0.82
N THR A 100 -17.34 25.41 -0.49
CA THR A 100 -17.63 24.36 -1.45
C THR A 100 -16.44 24.11 -2.37
N SER A 101 -15.97 22.89 -2.38
CA SER A 101 -14.87 22.38 -3.20
C SER A 101 -15.41 21.29 -4.13
N GLY A 102 -15.68 21.62 -5.40
CA GLY A 102 -16.34 20.68 -6.30
C GLY A 102 -17.71 20.27 -5.79
N ALA A 103 -17.93 18.97 -5.58
CA ALA A 103 -19.16 18.45 -4.99
C ALA A 103 -19.15 18.45 -3.45
N LEU A 104 -17.98 18.60 -2.80
CA LEU A 104 -17.86 18.59 -1.34
C LEU A 104 -18.05 19.99 -0.75
N THR A 105 -18.94 20.12 0.23
CA THR A 105 -19.18 21.35 1.00
C THR A 105 -18.87 21.12 2.47
N ALA A 106 -17.99 21.95 3.05
CA ALA A 106 -17.84 22.11 4.48
C ALA A 106 -18.70 23.29 4.95
N ARG A 107 -19.61 23.04 5.91
CA ARG A 107 -20.57 24.06 6.39
C ARG A 107 -20.55 24.18 7.90
N PHE A 108 -20.32 25.38 8.40
CA PHE A 108 -20.52 25.74 9.80
C PHE A 108 -22.01 26.03 10.05
N ALA A 109 -22.59 25.37 11.03
CA ALA A 109 -23.94 25.72 11.44
C ALA A 109 -23.92 27.01 12.30
N GLY A 110 -24.74 27.97 11.94
CA GLY A 110 -24.95 29.17 12.74
C GLY A 110 -25.82 28.89 13.98
N GLY A 111 -25.66 29.72 15.02
CA GLY A 111 -26.49 29.68 16.21
C GLY A 111 -25.79 29.19 17.47
N ASP A 112 -26.59 28.78 18.46
CA ASP A 112 -26.15 28.50 19.85
C ASP A 112 -25.38 27.18 20.03
N GLN A 113 -25.13 26.44 18.97
CA GLN A 113 -24.40 25.15 19.02
C GLN A 113 -23.36 25.08 17.94
N TRP A 114 -22.15 24.65 18.32
CA TRP A 114 -21.08 24.34 17.40
C TRP A 114 -21.44 23.12 16.53
N ARG A 115 -21.25 23.28 15.21
CA ARG A 115 -21.31 22.16 14.26
C ARG A 115 -20.58 22.48 12.96
N LEU A 116 -19.81 21.52 12.46
CA LEU A 116 -19.21 21.51 11.15
C LEU A 116 -19.71 20.26 10.41
N ASP A 117 -20.46 20.44 9.32
CA ASP A 117 -20.94 19.33 8.48
C ASP A 117 -20.20 19.27 7.14
N PHE A 118 -19.97 18.07 6.66
CA PHE A 118 -19.47 17.77 5.33
C PHE A 118 -20.61 17.16 4.51
N LEU A 119 -20.93 17.81 3.39
CA LEU A 119 -22.03 17.42 2.51
C LEU A 119 -21.51 17.19 1.10
N ALA A 120 -22.11 16.23 0.38
CA ALA A 120 -21.93 16.05 -1.06
C ALA A 120 -23.28 15.85 -1.72
N ASP A 121 -23.52 16.52 -2.83
CA ASP A 121 -24.79 16.49 -3.57
C ASP A 121 -26.03 16.79 -2.68
N GLY A 122 -25.83 17.62 -1.64
CA GLY A 122 -26.85 17.98 -0.69
C GLY A 122 -27.06 17.00 0.48
N GLU A 123 -26.44 15.81 0.42
CA GLU A 123 -26.51 14.79 1.45
C GLU A 123 -25.35 14.94 2.45
N ARG A 124 -25.64 14.75 3.74
CA ARG A 124 -24.61 14.78 4.78
C ARG A 124 -23.80 13.49 4.80
N LEU A 125 -22.49 13.60 4.58
CA LEU A 125 -21.56 12.49 4.68
C LEU A 125 -21.15 12.20 6.13
N THR A 126 -20.62 13.22 6.80
CA THR A 126 -20.13 13.18 8.17
C THR A 126 -20.11 14.59 8.77
N GLY A 127 -19.65 14.76 9.99
CA GLY A 127 -19.46 16.07 10.59
C GLY A 127 -19.00 16.00 12.03
N SER A 128 -18.62 17.15 12.55
CA SER A 128 -18.17 17.39 13.93
C SER A 128 -19.21 18.23 14.65
N GLY A 129 -19.79 17.69 15.69
CA GLY A 129 -20.81 18.36 16.51
C GLY A 129 -20.41 18.52 17.96
N TRP A 130 -21.39 18.38 18.84
CA TRP A 130 -21.18 18.48 20.27
C TRP A 130 -20.04 17.58 20.78
N LYS A 131 -19.05 18.18 21.46
CA LYS A 131 -17.81 17.55 21.93
C LYS A 131 -16.93 16.92 20.82
N GLY A 132 -17.17 17.22 19.54
CA GLY A 132 -16.36 16.69 18.44
C GLY A 132 -14.92 17.17 18.51
N ILE A 133 -14.71 18.49 18.49
CA ILE A 133 -13.39 19.09 18.70
C ILE A 133 -13.09 19.17 20.19
N GLY A 134 -11.86 18.86 20.60
CA GLY A 134 -11.37 19.06 21.96
C GLY A 134 -9.92 19.51 22.00
N ILE A 135 -9.69 20.56 22.80
CA ILE A 135 -8.36 20.97 23.24
C ILE A 135 -8.16 20.38 24.62
N VAL A 136 -7.19 19.49 24.76
CA VAL A 136 -6.99 18.65 25.94
C VAL A 136 -5.73 19.05 26.66
N ASP A 137 -5.85 19.26 27.98
CA ASP A 137 -4.72 19.40 28.90
C ASP A 137 -4.75 18.26 29.92
N THR A 138 -3.59 17.66 30.19
CA THR A 138 -3.42 16.64 31.23
C THR A 138 -2.67 17.20 32.45
N VAL A 139 -2.85 16.59 33.61
CA VAL A 139 -2.08 16.96 34.83
C VAL A 139 -0.59 16.71 34.68
N ALA A 140 -0.16 15.87 33.74
CA ALA A 140 1.24 15.67 33.40
C ALA A 140 1.84 16.82 32.57
N GLY A 141 0.99 17.81 32.18
CA GLY A 141 1.41 18.93 31.34
C GLY A 141 1.41 18.61 29.84
N GLU A 142 0.91 17.46 29.45
CA GLU A 142 0.76 17.09 28.04
C GLU A 142 -0.49 17.75 27.45
N GLN A 143 -0.40 18.15 26.21
CA GLN A 143 -1.48 18.83 25.49
C GLN A 143 -1.79 18.06 24.20
N TYR A 144 -3.10 17.95 23.88
CA TYR A 144 -3.57 17.29 22.66
C TYR A 144 -4.71 18.07 22.01
N VAL A 145 -4.84 17.91 20.71
CA VAL A 145 -6.05 18.29 19.97
C VAL A 145 -6.68 17.03 19.40
N HIS A 146 -7.98 16.88 19.60
CA HIS A 146 -8.73 15.80 18.95
C HIS A 146 -9.87 16.33 18.10
N GLU A 147 -10.24 15.56 17.10
CA GLU A 147 -11.46 15.68 16.30
C GLU A 147 -12.21 14.36 16.35
N GLN A 148 -13.54 14.44 16.39
CA GLN A 148 -14.44 13.30 16.28
C GLN A 148 -15.42 13.53 15.13
N LEU A 149 -15.33 12.70 14.09
CA LEU A 149 -16.26 12.72 12.97
C LEU A 149 -17.32 11.62 13.15
N ASP A 150 -18.58 12.00 12.90
CA ASP A 150 -19.73 11.08 13.05
C ASP A 150 -19.67 9.92 12.05
N LEU A 151 -20.04 8.72 12.53
CA LEU A 151 -20.26 7.53 11.73
C LEU A 151 -21.75 7.23 11.63
N GLY A 152 -22.22 6.95 10.42
CA GLY A 152 -23.59 6.52 10.15
C GLY A 152 -23.84 5.05 10.52
N VAL A 153 -25.11 4.65 10.52
CA VAL A 153 -25.49 3.24 10.74
C VAL A 153 -24.97 2.37 9.61
N GLY A 154 -24.23 1.31 9.94
CA GLY A 154 -23.64 0.39 8.97
C GLY A 154 -22.41 0.96 8.25
N GLU A 155 -21.87 2.09 8.69
CA GLU A 155 -20.66 2.65 8.13
C GLU A 155 -19.43 1.88 8.59
N ALA A 156 -18.62 1.45 7.63
CA ALA A 156 -17.38 0.72 7.83
C ALA A 156 -16.17 1.57 7.48
N VAL A 157 -15.12 1.49 8.30
CA VAL A 157 -13.86 2.23 8.16
C VAL A 157 -12.75 1.27 7.76
N TYR A 158 -11.96 1.63 6.75
CA TYR A 158 -10.84 0.84 6.19
C TYR A 158 -9.56 1.69 6.13
N GLY A 159 -8.38 1.04 6.07
CA GLY A 159 -7.10 1.73 5.91
C GLY A 159 -6.28 1.81 7.18
N LEU A 160 -5.69 2.96 7.47
CA LEU A 160 -4.76 3.24 8.57
C LEU A 160 -3.43 2.49 8.46
N GLY A 161 -2.95 2.29 7.22
CA GLY A 161 -1.72 1.58 6.92
C GLY A 161 -1.88 0.07 6.88
N GLU A 162 -0.75 -0.65 6.96
CA GLU A 162 -0.72 -2.11 6.96
C GLU A 162 -1.12 -2.64 8.34
N ARG A 163 -2.32 -3.20 8.45
CA ARG A 163 -2.87 -3.70 9.73
C ARG A 163 -3.24 -5.17 9.60
N PHE A 164 -2.63 -6.00 10.44
CA PHE A 164 -2.75 -7.46 10.39
C PHE A 164 -4.03 -7.99 11.09
N GLY A 165 -4.67 -7.17 11.91
CA GLY A 165 -5.97 -7.43 12.51
C GLY A 165 -7.15 -7.27 11.52
N PRO A 166 -8.41 -7.23 12.00
CA PRO A 166 -9.59 -7.16 11.14
C PRO A 166 -9.52 -6.02 10.11
N LEU A 167 -9.99 -6.29 8.88
CA LEU A 167 -9.95 -5.33 7.78
C LEU A 167 -10.80 -4.09 8.07
N VAL A 168 -12.01 -4.28 8.59
CA VAL A 168 -12.86 -3.20 9.09
C VAL A 168 -12.36 -2.74 10.45
N LYS A 169 -12.11 -1.44 10.60
CA LYS A 169 -11.43 -0.86 11.78
C LYS A 169 -12.38 -0.47 12.91
N ASN A 170 -13.69 -0.55 12.70
CA ASN A 170 -14.69 -0.23 13.74
C ASN A 170 -14.47 -1.06 15.02
N GLY A 171 -14.43 -0.40 16.16
CA GLY A 171 -14.14 -0.99 17.47
C GLY A 171 -12.65 -1.04 17.83
N GLN A 172 -11.74 -0.54 16.98
CA GLN A 172 -10.30 -0.59 17.21
C GLN A 172 -9.75 0.75 17.69
N THR A 173 -8.72 0.68 18.55
CA THR A 173 -7.79 1.76 18.86
C THR A 173 -6.53 1.52 18.04
N ILE A 174 -6.05 2.52 17.29
CA ILE A 174 -4.91 2.39 16.40
C ILE A 174 -4.00 3.60 16.55
N ASP A 175 -2.74 3.35 16.93
CA ASP A 175 -1.69 4.37 16.92
C ASP A 175 -0.93 4.31 15.59
N ILE A 176 -0.77 5.46 14.95
CA ILE A 176 0.09 5.64 13.78
C ILE A 176 1.50 5.85 14.28
N TRP A 177 2.26 4.76 14.36
CA TRP A 177 3.62 4.73 14.87
C TRP A 177 4.37 3.54 14.28
N ASN A 178 5.41 3.80 13.49
CA ASN A 178 6.16 2.76 12.81
C ASN A 178 6.97 1.93 13.80
N GLU A 179 6.75 0.62 13.81
CA GLU A 179 7.40 -0.34 14.70
C GLU A 179 7.67 -1.67 14.01
N ASP A 180 8.72 -2.34 14.46
CA ASP A 180 9.09 -3.69 14.03
C ASP A 180 8.46 -4.72 14.99
N GLY A 181 7.32 -5.28 14.58
CA GLY A 181 6.53 -6.18 15.43
C GLY A 181 6.09 -7.49 14.76
N GLY A 182 6.57 -7.78 13.56
CA GLY A 182 6.05 -8.92 12.78
C GLY A 182 4.59 -8.68 12.35
N THR A 183 3.88 -9.75 11.99
CA THR A 183 2.48 -9.66 11.49
C THR A 183 1.42 -10.05 12.52
N SER A 184 1.81 -10.39 13.74
CA SER A 184 0.92 -11.00 14.75
C SER A 184 0.49 -10.05 15.87
N SER A 185 0.70 -8.73 15.74
CA SER A 185 0.32 -7.74 16.75
C SER A 185 -0.28 -6.47 16.13
N GLU A 186 -0.61 -5.48 16.98
CA GLU A 186 -1.04 -4.15 16.54
C GLU A 186 0.09 -3.30 15.97
N GLN A 187 1.35 -3.67 16.21
CA GLN A 187 2.49 -2.97 15.63
C GLN A 187 2.56 -3.18 14.12
N ALA A 188 3.03 -2.16 13.42
CA ALA A 188 3.12 -2.22 11.96
C ALA A 188 4.33 -1.43 11.45
N TYR A 189 4.92 -1.93 10.38
CA TYR A 189 6.04 -1.27 9.69
C TYR A 189 5.61 -0.08 8.84
N LYS A 190 4.33 -0.05 8.43
CA LYS A 190 3.76 0.96 7.53
C LYS A 190 2.51 1.56 8.14
N ASN A 191 2.66 2.74 8.67
CA ASN A 191 1.60 3.48 9.33
C ASN A 191 1.20 4.70 8.51
N VAL A 192 -0.06 4.77 8.10
CA VAL A 192 -0.61 5.83 7.27
C VAL A 192 -1.83 6.41 7.96
N PRO A 193 -1.85 7.69 8.38
CA PRO A 193 -2.98 8.30 9.06
C PRO A 193 -4.12 8.66 8.09
N PHE A 194 -4.48 7.71 7.24
CA PHE A 194 -5.54 7.82 6.25
C PHE A 194 -6.51 6.65 6.36
N TYR A 195 -7.79 6.97 6.41
CA TYR A 195 -8.86 5.99 6.30
C TYR A 195 -9.88 6.40 5.23
N LEU A 196 -10.60 5.43 4.73
CA LEU A 196 -11.78 5.65 3.89
C LEU A 196 -12.98 4.85 4.40
N THR A 197 -14.18 5.25 3.95
CA THR A 197 -15.43 4.64 4.38
C THR A 197 -16.24 4.13 3.18
N ASN A 198 -17.21 3.25 3.45
CA ASN A 198 -18.21 2.85 2.47
C ASN A 198 -19.31 3.92 2.25
N ARG A 199 -19.17 5.13 2.81
CA ARG A 199 -20.12 6.25 2.67
C ARG A 199 -19.64 7.34 1.70
N GLY A 200 -18.57 7.07 0.96
CA GLY A 200 -18.09 7.98 -0.09
C GLY A 200 -17.18 9.10 0.40
N TYR A 201 -16.46 8.91 1.48
CA TYR A 201 -15.41 9.84 1.90
C TYR A 201 -14.23 9.13 2.54
N GLY A 202 -13.07 9.78 2.49
CA GLY A 202 -11.87 9.43 3.24
C GLY A 202 -11.35 10.61 4.04
N VAL A 203 -10.52 10.32 5.04
CA VAL A 203 -9.89 11.33 5.89
C VAL A 203 -8.40 11.06 6.02
N LEU A 204 -7.58 12.06 5.70
CA LEU A 204 -6.15 12.08 5.96
C LEU A 204 -5.85 13.04 7.10
N VAL A 205 -5.28 12.56 8.19
CA VAL A 205 -4.74 13.43 9.25
C VAL A 205 -3.35 13.90 8.81
N ASP A 206 -3.19 15.20 8.61
CA ASP A 206 -1.96 15.80 8.08
C ASP A 206 -0.95 16.05 9.22
N HIS A 207 -0.46 14.95 9.80
CA HIS A 207 0.50 14.99 10.90
C HIS A 207 1.45 13.78 10.82
N PRO A 208 2.76 13.98 10.60
CA PRO A 208 3.71 12.87 10.44
C PRO A 208 4.14 12.22 11.76
N GLY A 209 3.95 12.87 12.92
CA GLY A 209 4.22 12.26 14.23
C GLY A 209 3.12 11.28 14.64
N ARG A 210 3.05 10.97 15.94
CA ARG A 210 2.04 10.06 16.47
C ARG A 210 0.63 10.61 16.30
N VAL A 211 -0.24 9.82 15.66
CA VAL A 211 -1.68 10.05 15.58
C VAL A 211 -2.40 8.87 16.21
N SER A 212 -3.22 9.11 17.21
CA SER A 212 -4.05 8.06 17.82
C SER A 212 -5.46 8.09 17.26
N PHE A 213 -5.92 6.97 16.73
CA PHE A 213 -7.28 6.78 16.26
C PHE A 213 -8.10 5.92 17.21
N GLU A 214 -9.32 6.38 17.52
CA GLU A 214 -10.37 5.64 18.21
C GLU A 214 -11.52 5.47 17.24
N VAL A 215 -11.48 4.36 16.48
CA VAL A 215 -12.49 4.07 15.45
C VAL A 215 -13.68 3.37 16.09
N ALA A 216 -14.77 4.06 16.32
CA ALA A 216 -15.95 3.54 17.02
C ALA A 216 -15.62 2.86 18.36
N SER A 217 -14.57 3.29 19.06
CA SER A 217 -14.06 2.66 20.28
C SER A 217 -14.17 3.53 21.53
N GLU A 218 -14.03 4.85 21.45
CA GLU A 218 -14.39 5.76 22.55
C GLU A 218 -15.88 6.11 22.51
N MET A 219 -16.40 6.43 21.33
CA MET A 219 -17.83 6.54 21.03
C MET A 219 -18.15 5.73 19.79
N VAL A 220 -19.08 4.78 19.88
CA VAL A 220 -19.36 3.80 18.81
C VAL A 220 -19.91 4.42 17.52
N SER A 221 -20.41 5.63 17.56
CA SER A 221 -20.92 6.37 16.41
C SER A 221 -19.94 7.45 15.91
N ARG A 222 -18.66 7.36 16.26
CA ARG A 222 -17.64 8.34 15.83
C ARG A 222 -16.29 7.71 15.58
N THR A 223 -15.54 8.30 14.67
CA THR A 223 -14.09 8.12 14.55
C THR A 223 -13.40 9.33 15.16
N GLN A 224 -12.64 9.11 16.23
CA GLN A 224 -11.80 10.14 16.84
C GLN A 224 -10.36 9.96 16.35
N PHE A 225 -9.68 11.09 16.11
CA PHE A 225 -8.23 11.13 15.95
C PHE A 225 -7.66 12.28 16.77
N SER A 226 -6.47 12.06 17.33
CA SER A 226 -5.80 13.01 18.21
C SER A 226 -4.31 13.10 17.94
N VAL A 227 -3.76 14.30 18.10
CA VAL A 227 -2.33 14.60 18.00
C VAL A 227 -1.86 15.42 19.18
N ALA A 228 -0.59 15.34 19.53
CA ALA A 228 0.02 16.18 20.55
C ALA A 228 0.13 17.63 20.08
N GLY A 229 -0.04 18.60 21.00
CA GLY A 229 0.10 20.04 20.76
C GLY A 229 -1.20 20.82 20.79
N GLN A 230 -1.22 21.95 20.09
CA GLN A 230 -2.30 22.95 20.12
C GLN A 230 -2.96 23.18 18.76
N SER A 231 -2.62 22.34 17.77
CA SER A 231 -3.16 22.42 16.42
C SER A 231 -3.27 21.03 15.80
N LEU A 232 -4.31 20.82 15.00
CA LEU A 232 -4.59 19.60 14.26
C LEU A 232 -5.07 19.96 12.86
N SER A 233 -4.47 19.38 11.82
CA SER A 233 -4.95 19.51 10.44
C SER A 233 -5.34 18.16 9.87
N TYR A 234 -6.44 18.13 9.10
CA TYR A 234 -6.87 16.92 8.37
C TYR A 234 -7.57 17.31 7.07
N LEU A 235 -7.63 16.38 6.14
CA LEU A 235 -8.32 16.53 4.86
C LEU A 235 -9.49 15.57 4.80
N VAL A 236 -10.65 16.07 4.40
CA VAL A 236 -11.81 15.25 4.00
C VAL A 236 -11.82 15.16 2.47
N ILE A 237 -11.82 13.95 1.94
CA ILE A 237 -11.73 13.64 0.52
C ILE A 237 -13.04 12.96 0.11
N TYR A 238 -13.83 13.61 -0.73
CA TYR A 238 -15.06 13.04 -1.27
C TYR A 238 -14.80 12.23 -2.54
N GLY A 239 -15.45 11.08 -2.63
CA GLY A 239 -15.55 10.27 -3.84
C GLY A 239 -16.70 9.27 -3.67
N PRO A 240 -17.66 9.19 -4.63
CA PRO A 240 -18.83 8.31 -4.52
C PRO A 240 -18.46 6.83 -4.35
N THR A 241 -17.25 6.45 -4.78
CA THR A 241 -16.71 5.10 -4.62
C THR A 241 -15.34 5.13 -3.92
N PRO A 242 -14.92 4.03 -3.27
CA PRO A 242 -13.56 3.90 -2.75
C PRO A 242 -12.47 4.17 -3.80
N ALA A 243 -12.69 3.80 -5.05
CA ALA A 243 -11.79 4.08 -6.16
C ALA A 243 -11.63 5.60 -6.40
N ASP A 244 -12.71 6.37 -6.35
CA ASP A 244 -12.66 7.83 -6.52
C ASP A 244 -11.94 8.52 -5.37
N ILE A 245 -12.11 8.02 -4.16
CA ILE A 245 -11.38 8.51 -2.97
C ILE A 245 -9.88 8.25 -3.16
N LEU A 246 -9.48 7.03 -3.54
CA LEU A 246 -8.07 6.68 -3.75
C LEU A 246 -7.43 7.45 -4.89
N ARG A 247 -8.16 7.72 -5.99
CA ARG A 247 -7.68 8.59 -7.07
C ARG A 247 -7.30 9.97 -6.56
N LYS A 248 -8.11 10.58 -5.72
CA LYS A 248 -7.86 11.90 -5.14
C LYS A 248 -6.78 11.86 -4.06
N TYR A 249 -6.85 10.88 -3.16
CA TYR A 249 -5.83 10.69 -2.13
C TYR A 249 -4.42 10.55 -2.72
N THR A 250 -4.27 9.67 -3.72
CA THR A 250 -2.96 9.47 -4.35
C THR A 250 -2.54 10.61 -5.29
N ALA A 251 -3.50 11.41 -5.81
CA ALA A 251 -3.16 12.67 -6.50
C ALA A 251 -2.58 13.71 -5.54
N LEU A 252 -3.06 13.74 -4.29
CA LEU A 252 -2.55 14.64 -3.24
C LEU A 252 -1.18 14.18 -2.69
N THR A 253 -0.98 12.87 -2.53
CA THR A 253 0.17 12.32 -1.79
C THR A 253 1.21 11.63 -2.67
N GLY A 254 0.99 11.61 -3.99
CA GLY A 254 1.84 10.99 -4.99
C GLY A 254 1.30 9.66 -5.51
N ARG A 255 1.35 9.49 -6.85
CA ARG A 255 1.00 8.24 -7.54
C ARG A 255 2.12 7.21 -7.36
N PRO A 256 1.79 5.91 -7.24
CA PRO A 256 2.80 4.86 -7.33
C PRO A 256 3.56 4.95 -8.67
N ALA A 257 4.88 4.84 -8.65
CA ALA A 257 5.64 4.62 -9.88
C ALA A 257 5.24 3.28 -10.49
N LEU A 258 5.34 3.13 -11.81
CA LEU A 258 5.11 1.85 -12.49
C LEU A 258 6.37 0.98 -12.37
N PRO A 259 6.32 -0.16 -11.64
CA PRO A 259 7.46 -1.06 -11.59
C PRO A 259 7.72 -1.71 -12.96
N PRO A 260 8.98 -2.01 -13.31
CA PRO A 260 9.30 -2.69 -14.57
C PRO A 260 8.65 -4.08 -14.64
N ALA A 261 8.26 -4.52 -15.84
CA ALA A 261 7.57 -5.77 -16.06
C ALA A 261 8.33 -7.00 -15.51
N TRP A 262 9.68 -6.99 -15.59
CA TRP A 262 10.51 -8.08 -15.07
C TRP A 262 10.32 -8.27 -13.55
N SER A 263 9.97 -7.23 -12.80
CA SER A 263 9.81 -7.30 -11.35
C SER A 263 8.58 -8.11 -10.90
N PHE A 264 7.59 -8.30 -11.77
CA PHE A 264 6.40 -9.11 -11.51
C PHE A 264 6.66 -10.62 -11.56
N GLY A 265 7.80 -11.05 -12.08
CA GLY A 265 8.21 -12.44 -12.09
C GLY A 265 8.56 -12.97 -10.69
N LEU A 266 8.98 -14.22 -10.63
CA LEU A 266 9.36 -14.84 -9.37
C LEU A 266 10.74 -14.34 -8.90
N TRP A 267 10.83 -13.97 -7.62
CA TRP A 267 12.05 -13.62 -6.90
C TRP A 267 12.45 -14.79 -6.00
N LEU A 268 13.72 -15.20 -6.03
CA LEU A 268 14.29 -16.15 -5.09
C LEU A 268 15.37 -15.46 -4.26
N SER A 269 15.28 -15.60 -2.96
CA SER A 269 16.22 -15.03 -2.00
C SER A 269 17.16 -16.10 -1.43
N THR A 270 18.33 -15.67 -1.00
CA THR A 270 19.24 -16.46 -0.17
C THR A 270 18.69 -16.71 1.24
N SER A 271 17.58 -16.07 1.63
CA SER A 271 17.07 -15.96 2.99
C SER A 271 17.95 -15.12 3.90
N PHE A 272 17.41 -14.72 5.08
CA PHE A 272 17.98 -13.65 5.91
C PHE A 272 19.29 -14.07 6.62
N THR A 273 19.28 -15.19 7.35
CA THR A 273 20.41 -15.60 8.21
C THR A 273 21.04 -16.93 7.79
N THR A 274 20.97 -17.27 6.52
CA THR A 274 21.61 -18.47 5.96
C THR A 274 23.06 -18.19 5.59
N SER A 275 23.86 -19.25 5.51
CA SER A 275 25.21 -19.20 4.94
C SER A 275 25.14 -19.57 3.47
N TYR A 276 25.70 -18.75 2.59
CA TYR A 276 25.70 -18.99 1.15
C TYR A 276 26.91 -18.35 0.47
N ASP A 277 27.26 -18.87 -0.67
CA ASP A 277 28.33 -18.43 -1.56
C ASP A 277 27.86 -18.48 -3.02
N GLU A 278 28.73 -18.17 -3.98
CA GLU A 278 28.39 -18.23 -5.40
C GLU A 278 28.01 -19.65 -5.86
N GLU A 279 28.63 -20.71 -5.31
CA GLU A 279 28.29 -22.09 -5.64
C GLU A 279 26.87 -22.44 -5.21
N THR A 280 26.49 -22.05 -4.00
CA THR A 280 25.12 -22.19 -3.47
C THR A 280 24.11 -21.46 -4.35
N VAL A 281 24.38 -20.19 -4.68
CA VAL A 281 23.53 -19.38 -5.56
C VAL A 281 23.36 -20.04 -6.93
N THR A 282 24.48 -20.47 -7.52
CA THR A 282 24.48 -21.14 -8.83
C THR A 282 23.65 -22.42 -8.79
N SER A 283 23.80 -23.23 -7.70
CA SER A 283 23.04 -24.48 -7.54
C SER A 283 21.52 -24.24 -7.47
N PHE A 284 21.09 -23.13 -6.86
CA PHE A 284 19.66 -22.77 -6.83
C PHE A 284 19.15 -22.32 -8.19
N VAL A 285 19.91 -21.50 -8.90
CA VAL A 285 19.54 -21.04 -10.24
C VAL A 285 19.51 -22.22 -11.23
N ASP A 286 20.48 -23.13 -11.16
CA ASP A 286 20.51 -24.38 -11.96
C ASP A 286 19.30 -25.26 -11.60
N GLY A 287 19.07 -25.47 -10.31
CA GLY A 287 17.95 -26.28 -9.84
C GLY A 287 16.58 -25.75 -10.25
N MET A 288 16.39 -24.42 -10.34
CA MET A 288 15.19 -23.80 -10.90
C MET A 288 15.07 -24.09 -12.39
N ALA A 289 16.14 -23.90 -13.15
CA ALA A 289 16.16 -24.13 -14.59
C ALA A 289 15.93 -25.61 -14.96
N GLU A 290 16.58 -26.56 -14.28
CA GLU A 290 16.41 -28.00 -14.46
C GLU A 290 14.98 -28.49 -14.24
N ARG A 291 14.23 -27.79 -13.38
CA ARG A 291 12.83 -28.09 -13.03
C ARG A 291 11.81 -27.27 -13.80
N ASP A 292 12.26 -26.53 -14.82
CA ASP A 292 11.39 -25.65 -15.61
C ASP A 292 10.58 -24.67 -14.73
N LEU A 293 11.26 -24.08 -13.73
CA LEU A 293 10.75 -23.05 -12.84
C LEU A 293 11.27 -21.69 -13.28
N PRO A 294 10.45 -20.86 -13.95
CA PRO A 294 10.90 -19.56 -14.42
C PRO A 294 11.27 -18.64 -13.24
N LEU A 295 12.51 -18.18 -13.22
CA LEU A 295 13.06 -17.26 -12.22
C LEU A 295 13.41 -15.93 -12.89
N SER A 296 13.02 -14.81 -12.30
CA SER A 296 13.29 -13.47 -12.86
C SER A 296 14.34 -12.70 -12.07
N VAL A 297 14.34 -12.84 -10.74
CA VAL A 297 15.23 -12.07 -9.86
C VAL A 297 15.88 -12.98 -8.83
N PHE A 298 17.18 -12.82 -8.66
CA PHE A 298 17.90 -13.39 -7.54
C PHE A 298 18.22 -12.31 -6.50
N HIS A 299 17.85 -12.56 -5.25
CA HIS A 299 17.99 -11.62 -4.16
C HIS A 299 19.01 -12.11 -3.13
N PHE A 300 20.11 -11.36 -3.00
CA PHE A 300 21.11 -11.55 -1.95
C PHE A 300 20.68 -10.80 -0.71
N ASP A 301 20.41 -11.53 0.38
CA ASP A 301 20.07 -10.93 1.66
C ASP A 301 21.32 -10.61 2.47
N THR A 302 21.20 -10.15 3.71
CA THR A 302 22.18 -9.45 4.54
C THR A 302 23.66 -9.87 4.42
N PHE A 303 23.94 -11.19 4.31
CA PHE A 303 25.31 -11.74 4.33
C PHE A 303 26.01 -11.77 2.96
N TRP A 304 25.54 -10.96 1.98
CA TRP A 304 26.42 -10.58 0.89
C TRP A 304 27.54 -9.66 1.39
N MET A 305 27.26 -8.91 2.49
CA MET A 305 28.24 -8.15 3.26
C MET A 305 28.79 -8.97 4.42
N ARG A 306 29.93 -8.54 4.94
CA ARG A 306 30.59 -9.19 6.07
C ARG A 306 29.80 -9.01 7.36
N GLU A 307 29.80 -10.04 8.22
CA GLU A 307 29.26 -9.95 9.57
C GLU A 307 29.90 -8.81 10.39
N PHE A 308 29.11 -8.12 11.21
CA PHE A 308 29.46 -6.93 11.98
C PHE A 308 29.88 -5.70 11.16
N SER A 309 29.67 -5.70 9.84
CA SER A 309 30.01 -4.61 8.93
C SER A 309 28.83 -4.13 8.08
N TRP A 310 27.60 -4.34 8.52
CA TRP A 310 26.39 -3.80 7.83
C TRP A 310 26.42 -2.27 7.85
N CYS A 311 26.05 -1.62 7.00
CA CYS A 311 26.13 -1.45 5.58
C CYS A 311 27.46 -0.80 5.25
N ASP A 312 28.47 -1.58 4.96
CA ASP A 312 29.72 -1.06 4.35
C ASP A 312 29.62 -1.01 2.82
N PHE A 313 28.57 -1.65 2.26
CA PHE A 313 28.30 -1.75 0.83
C PHE A 313 29.41 -2.47 0.06
N GLU A 314 30.13 -3.35 0.73
CA GLU A 314 31.21 -4.15 0.17
C GLU A 314 30.83 -5.63 0.22
N TRP A 315 31.03 -6.33 -0.91
CA TRP A 315 30.88 -7.77 -0.95
C TRP A 315 31.95 -8.43 -0.07
N ASP A 316 31.56 -9.43 0.70
CA ASP A 316 32.51 -10.18 1.52
C ASP A 316 33.47 -10.96 0.61
N ALA A 317 34.69 -10.43 0.41
CA ALA A 317 35.70 -11.01 -0.49
C ALA A 317 36.16 -12.43 -0.08
N ARG A 318 35.86 -12.87 1.15
CA ARG A 318 36.14 -14.25 1.60
C ARG A 318 35.19 -15.25 0.94
N ILE A 319 33.98 -14.80 0.59
CA ILE A 319 32.88 -15.62 0.09
C ILE A 319 32.63 -15.31 -1.39
N PHE A 320 32.71 -14.04 -1.76
CA PHE A 320 32.50 -13.53 -3.12
C PHE A 320 33.78 -12.88 -3.65
N PRO A 321 34.74 -13.66 -4.18
CA PRO A 321 36.02 -13.12 -4.64
C PRO A 321 35.95 -12.31 -5.93
N ASP A 322 34.89 -12.49 -6.74
CA ASP A 322 34.66 -11.81 -8.03
C ASP A 322 33.19 -11.39 -8.17
N PRO A 323 32.70 -10.42 -7.38
CA PRO A 323 31.32 -10.01 -7.46
C PRO A 323 30.88 -9.50 -8.84
N PRO A 324 31.66 -8.65 -9.57
CA PRO A 324 31.24 -8.22 -10.90
C PRO A 324 31.09 -9.38 -11.91
N GLY A 325 32.01 -10.36 -11.86
CA GLY A 325 31.92 -11.55 -12.70
C GLY A 325 30.72 -12.43 -12.34
N MET A 326 30.43 -12.61 -11.04
CA MET A 326 29.25 -13.33 -10.58
C MET A 326 27.94 -12.65 -11.05
N LEU A 327 27.80 -11.33 -10.84
CA LEU A 327 26.64 -10.57 -11.28
C LEU A 327 26.43 -10.66 -12.79
N LYS A 328 27.53 -10.58 -13.55
CA LYS A 328 27.49 -10.78 -15.00
C LYS A 328 27.01 -12.19 -15.37
N ARG A 329 27.50 -13.25 -14.70
CA ARG A 329 27.05 -14.64 -14.95
C ARG A 329 25.56 -14.82 -14.69
N LEU A 330 25.00 -14.17 -13.67
CA LEU A 330 23.55 -14.17 -13.40
C LEU A 330 22.79 -13.41 -14.49
N SER A 331 23.26 -12.22 -14.88
CA SER A 331 22.67 -11.42 -15.95
C SER A 331 22.69 -12.12 -17.30
N ASP A 332 23.79 -12.83 -17.64
CA ASP A 332 23.90 -13.63 -18.88
C ASP A 332 22.87 -14.78 -18.93
N ARG A 333 22.33 -15.20 -17.78
CA ARG A 333 21.22 -16.17 -17.65
C ARG A 333 19.83 -15.52 -17.68
N GLY A 334 19.77 -14.21 -17.89
CA GLY A 334 18.52 -13.43 -17.95
C GLY A 334 17.95 -13.03 -16.59
N LEU A 335 18.73 -13.18 -15.52
CA LEU A 335 18.30 -12.80 -14.16
C LEU A 335 18.64 -11.35 -13.85
N ARG A 336 17.77 -10.72 -13.08
CA ARG A 336 18.04 -9.45 -12.38
C ARG A 336 18.55 -9.76 -10.98
N THR A 337 19.34 -8.84 -10.43
CA THR A 337 19.94 -8.99 -9.10
C THR A 337 19.45 -7.93 -8.16
N CYS A 338 18.95 -8.34 -7.00
CA CYS A 338 18.61 -7.49 -5.88
C CYS A 338 19.58 -7.72 -4.72
N VAL A 339 20.00 -6.66 -4.02
CA VAL A 339 20.79 -6.79 -2.77
C VAL A 339 20.07 -6.09 -1.62
N TRP A 340 20.18 -6.67 -0.43
CA TRP A 340 19.67 -6.13 0.81
C TRP A 340 20.50 -4.93 1.27
N ILE A 341 19.85 -3.88 1.72
CA ILE A 341 20.45 -2.70 2.36
C ILE A 341 19.57 -2.22 3.52
N ASN A 342 20.14 -1.45 4.44
CA ASN A 342 19.39 -0.71 5.45
C ASN A 342 20.03 0.66 5.75
N PRO A 343 19.37 1.54 6.54
CA PRO A 343 19.89 2.87 6.81
C PRO A 343 20.87 2.93 8.00
N TYR A 344 21.26 1.79 8.57
CA TYR A 344 22.19 1.73 9.69
C TYR A 344 23.59 1.39 9.22
N ILE A 345 24.60 1.99 9.87
CA ILE A 345 26.02 1.75 9.60
C ILE A 345 26.64 1.10 10.85
N ALA A 346 27.16 -0.12 10.69
CA ALA A 346 27.82 -0.84 11.78
C ALA A 346 29.13 -0.13 12.21
N GLN A 347 29.40 -0.06 13.51
CA GLN A 347 30.58 0.65 14.04
C GLN A 347 31.93 0.07 13.55
N ARG A 348 31.96 -1.17 13.07
CA ARG A 348 33.16 -1.79 12.49
C ARG A 348 33.35 -1.46 11.01
N SER A 349 32.34 -0.94 10.36
CA SER A 349 32.42 -0.45 8.97
C SER A 349 33.39 0.76 8.90
N ALA A 350 34.18 0.84 7.84
CA ALA A 350 34.98 2.03 7.56
C ALA A 350 34.09 3.27 7.38
N LEU A 351 32.85 3.07 6.92
CA LEU A 351 31.87 4.14 6.73
C LEU A 351 31.38 4.76 8.04
N PHE A 352 31.52 4.06 9.18
CA PHE A 352 31.18 4.65 10.47
C PHE A 352 32.13 5.79 10.82
N ALA A 353 33.45 5.59 10.71
CA ALA A 353 34.44 6.61 10.98
C ALA A 353 34.33 7.79 9.98
N GLU A 354 34.12 7.47 8.72
CA GLU A 354 33.90 8.46 7.65
C GLU A 354 32.65 9.31 7.94
N GLY A 355 31.50 8.66 8.17
CA GLY A 355 30.23 9.34 8.42
C GLY A 355 30.21 10.13 9.73
N MET A 356 30.86 9.62 10.79
CA MET A 356 31.01 10.33 12.05
C MET A 356 31.83 11.61 11.89
N ALA A 357 32.97 11.54 11.19
CA ALA A 357 33.85 12.69 10.96
C ALA A 357 33.19 13.76 10.08
N ALA A 358 32.43 13.34 9.07
CA ALA A 358 31.73 14.24 8.14
C ALA A 358 30.38 14.76 8.68
N GLY A 359 29.86 14.22 9.80
CA GLY A 359 28.57 14.62 10.35
C GLY A 359 27.36 14.02 9.60
N TYR A 360 27.52 12.85 9.00
CA TYR A 360 26.47 12.17 8.21
C TYR A 360 25.61 11.23 9.04
N LEU A 361 26.01 10.97 10.30
CA LEU A 361 25.28 10.10 11.22
C LEU A 361 24.48 10.93 12.21
N VAL A 362 23.29 10.45 12.55
CA VAL A 362 22.38 11.08 13.50
C VAL A 362 23.08 11.24 14.87
N ARG A 363 22.88 12.37 15.53
CA ARG A 363 23.54 12.72 16.79
C ARG A 363 22.53 12.83 17.93
N LYS A 364 22.98 12.52 19.13
CA LYS A 364 22.32 12.86 20.38
C LYS A 364 22.42 14.37 20.68
N PRO A 365 21.58 14.92 21.58
CA PRO A 365 21.65 16.33 21.97
C PRO A 365 23.00 16.78 22.56
N ASP A 366 23.79 15.85 23.12
CA ASP A 366 25.16 16.10 23.63
C ASP A 366 26.23 16.17 22.54
N GLY A 367 25.86 15.86 21.28
CA GLY A 367 26.74 15.89 20.11
C GLY A 367 27.38 14.55 19.76
N ASP A 368 27.28 13.54 20.61
CA ASP A 368 27.72 12.18 20.30
C ASP A 368 26.87 11.56 19.18
N VAL A 369 27.47 10.65 18.42
CA VAL A 369 26.72 9.84 17.45
C VAL A 369 25.75 8.95 18.21
N TRP A 370 24.49 8.93 17.76
CA TRP A 370 23.51 7.99 18.31
C TRP A 370 23.82 6.57 17.85
N GLN A 371 23.81 5.60 18.78
CA GLN A 371 24.11 4.20 18.52
C GLN A 371 23.25 3.27 19.38
N TRP A 372 23.05 2.04 18.90
CA TRP A 372 22.45 0.96 19.65
C TRP A 372 23.03 -0.40 19.25
N ASP A 373 22.67 -1.47 20.00
CA ASP A 373 23.18 -2.83 19.80
C ASP A 373 22.11 -3.79 19.23
N ARG A 374 20.99 -3.27 18.75
CA ARG A 374 19.99 -4.13 18.11
C ARG A 374 20.48 -4.52 16.73
N TRP A 375 20.20 -5.78 16.33
CA TRP A 375 20.61 -6.45 15.08
C TRP A 375 22.11 -6.60 14.91
N GLN A 376 22.90 -5.54 14.89
CA GLN A 376 24.36 -5.60 14.96
C GLN A 376 24.90 -4.58 15.98
N ALA A 377 26.09 -4.91 16.51
CA ALA A 377 26.71 -4.13 17.57
C ALA A 377 27.06 -2.70 17.10
N GLY A 378 26.64 -1.72 17.89
CA GLY A 378 27.05 -0.32 17.75
C GLY A 378 26.56 0.37 16.48
N MET A 379 25.44 -0.05 15.91
CA MET A 379 24.91 0.56 14.68
C MET A 379 24.52 2.02 14.89
N ALA A 380 24.93 2.90 13.97
CA ALA A 380 24.50 4.29 13.88
C ALA A 380 23.52 4.48 12.72
N LEU A 381 22.71 5.52 12.78
CA LEU A 381 21.69 5.83 11.78
C LEU A 381 22.17 6.94 10.85
N VAL A 382 21.97 6.81 9.55
CA VAL A 382 22.26 7.86 8.56
C VAL A 382 21.28 9.01 8.69
N ASP A 383 21.77 10.25 8.72
CA ASP A 383 20.94 11.45 8.76
C ASP A 383 20.53 11.89 7.35
N PHE A 384 19.42 11.35 6.85
CA PHE A 384 18.88 11.73 5.54
C PHE A 384 18.25 13.13 5.51
N THR A 385 18.23 13.88 6.60
CA THR A 385 17.89 15.32 6.56
C THR A 385 19.08 16.15 6.06
N ASN A 386 20.30 15.62 6.18
CA ASN A 386 21.52 16.22 5.65
C ASN A 386 21.69 15.86 4.17
N PRO A 387 21.69 16.84 3.23
CA PRO A 387 21.90 16.59 1.80
C PRO A 387 23.22 15.87 1.48
N ASP A 388 24.31 16.26 2.16
CA ASP A 388 25.62 15.66 1.92
C ASP A 388 25.65 14.17 2.38
N ALA A 389 24.93 13.82 3.46
CA ALA A 389 24.78 12.44 3.89
C ALA A 389 23.95 11.62 2.89
N ARG A 390 22.91 12.22 2.30
CA ARG A 390 22.14 11.57 1.21
C ARG A 390 23.04 11.29 0.00
N ASP A 391 23.81 12.27 -0.43
CA ASP A 391 24.72 12.12 -1.59
C ASP A 391 25.82 11.10 -1.32
N TRP A 392 26.35 11.06 -0.10
CA TRP A 392 27.30 10.06 0.35
C TRP A 392 26.73 8.64 0.30
N TYR A 393 25.53 8.44 0.86
CA TYR A 393 24.83 7.14 0.84
C TYR A 393 24.49 6.73 -0.60
N ALA A 394 23.95 7.66 -1.38
CA ALA A 394 23.63 7.46 -2.79
C ALA A 394 24.85 7.06 -3.63
N ALA A 395 26.02 7.60 -3.34
CA ALA A 395 27.26 7.24 -4.04
C ALA A 395 27.64 5.77 -3.82
N LYS A 396 27.39 5.21 -2.62
CA LYS A 396 27.62 3.79 -2.34
C LYS A 396 26.65 2.89 -3.14
N LEU A 397 25.38 3.31 -3.24
CA LEU A 397 24.39 2.59 -4.05
C LEU A 397 24.73 2.64 -5.55
N ARG A 398 25.17 3.79 -6.07
CA ARG A 398 25.61 3.91 -7.48
C ARG A 398 26.76 2.96 -7.79
N ALA A 399 27.74 2.80 -6.87
CA ALA A 399 28.84 1.87 -7.06
C ALA A 399 28.36 0.39 -7.20
N LEU A 400 27.32 0.00 -6.47
CA LEU A 400 26.70 -1.32 -6.62
C LEU A 400 25.96 -1.49 -7.94
N LEU A 401 25.25 -0.43 -8.38
CA LEU A 401 24.58 -0.42 -9.69
C LEU A 401 25.60 -0.49 -10.85
N ASP A 402 26.71 0.24 -10.75
CA ASP A 402 27.81 0.20 -11.73
C ASP A 402 28.45 -1.19 -11.80
N MET A 403 28.44 -1.94 -10.70
CA MET A 403 28.93 -3.32 -10.62
C MET A 403 27.98 -4.32 -11.29
N GLY A 404 26.68 -4.00 -11.43
CA GLY A 404 25.69 -4.87 -12.06
C GLY A 404 24.50 -5.27 -11.17
N VAL A 405 24.31 -4.64 -10.03
CA VAL A 405 23.08 -4.77 -9.22
C VAL A 405 21.92 -4.07 -9.93
N ASP A 406 20.72 -4.63 -9.89
CA ASP A 406 19.53 -4.12 -10.60
C ASP A 406 18.52 -3.45 -9.65
N ALA A 407 18.43 -3.90 -8.41
CA ALA A 407 17.43 -3.45 -7.44
C ALA A 407 17.94 -3.52 -6.00
N PHE A 408 17.28 -2.83 -5.09
CA PHE A 408 17.58 -2.87 -3.66
C PHE A 408 16.37 -3.30 -2.83
N LYS A 409 16.58 -4.21 -1.84
CA LYS A 409 15.66 -4.39 -0.72
C LYS A 409 16.04 -3.37 0.35
N SER A 410 15.25 -2.29 0.47
CA SER A 410 15.43 -1.28 1.52
C SER A 410 14.72 -1.72 2.81
N ASP A 411 15.47 -2.39 3.66
CA ASP A 411 14.97 -2.95 4.90
C ASP A 411 15.02 -1.93 6.06
N PHE A 412 14.28 -2.18 7.13
CA PHE A 412 14.14 -1.29 8.30
C PHE A 412 13.59 0.10 7.99
N GLY A 413 13.92 1.11 8.81
CA GLY A 413 13.46 2.50 8.69
C GLY A 413 12.26 2.84 9.57
N GLU A 414 11.79 1.91 10.43
CA GLU A 414 10.65 2.10 11.32
C GLU A 414 11.02 2.42 12.77
N ARG A 415 12.15 1.92 13.30
CA ARG A 415 12.57 2.19 14.68
C ARG A 415 13.52 3.37 14.76
N ILE A 416 12.99 4.57 14.62
CA ILE A 416 13.76 5.80 14.58
C ILE A 416 13.79 6.44 15.98
N PRO A 417 14.98 6.84 16.51
CA PRO A 417 15.11 7.36 17.86
C PRO A 417 14.48 8.74 18.04
N LEU A 418 14.06 9.04 19.29
CA LEU A 418 13.48 10.33 19.67
C LEU A 418 14.46 11.23 20.44
N ASP A 419 15.49 10.64 21.05
CA ASP A 419 16.52 11.32 21.85
C ASP A 419 17.70 11.81 20.98
N VAL A 420 17.37 12.42 19.86
CA VAL A 420 18.33 12.83 18.82
C VAL A 420 18.09 14.24 18.31
N THR A 421 19.08 14.76 17.59
CA THR A 421 19.00 16.01 16.83
C THR A 421 19.25 15.72 15.36
N TRP A 422 18.37 16.26 14.51
CA TRP A 422 18.48 16.19 13.06
C TRP A 422 19.20 17.42 12.51
N SER A 423 20.00 17.26 11.46
CA SER A 423 20.80 18.33 10.88
C SER A 423 19.99 19.54 10.39
N ASP A 424 18.76 19.31 9.95
CA ASP A 424 17.83 20.37 9.51
C ASP A 424 16.99 20.97 10.64
N GLY A 425 17.16 20.49 11.88
CA GLY A 425 16.39 20.91 13.05
C GLY A 425 14.96 20.33 13.11
N SER A 426 14.67 19.28 12.36
CA SER A 426 13.40 18.55 12.41
C SER A 426 13.08 18.04 13.80
N ASP A 427 11.78 17.99 14.11
CA ASP A 427 11.23 17.44 15.36
C ASP A 427 11.40 15.90 15.36
N PRO A 428 12.07 15.31 16.36
CA PRO A 428 12.31 13.86 16.40
C PRO A 428 11.03 13.01 16.42
N GLU A 429 9.95 13.47 17.07
CA GLU A 429 8.68 12.74 17.09
C GLU A 429 8.04 12.70 15.70
N ARG A 430 8.09 13.81 14.96
CA ARG A 430 7.60 13.86 13.57
C ARG A 430 8.49 13.06 12.63
N MET A 431 9.80 13.08 12.85
CA MET A 431 10.76 12.35 12.03
C MET A 431 10.64 10.83 12.20
N HIS A 432 10.15 10.33 13.32
CA HIS A 432 10.03 8.90 13.60
C HIS A 432 9.29 8.15 12.47
N ASN A 433 8.11 8.61 12.09
CA ASN A 433 7.38 8.00 10.97
C ASN A 433 7.86 8.52 9.60
N TYR A 434 8.36 9.76 9.53
CA TYR A 434 8.70 10.39 8.25
C TYR A 434 10.05 9.94 7.68
N TYR A 435 10.95 9.45 8.51
CA TYR A 435 12.29 9.02 8.12
C TYR A 435 12.28 8.02 6.96
N THR A 436 11.35 7.08 6.98
CA THR A 436 11.19 6.09 5.91
C THR A 436 10.94 6.73 4.53
N GLN A 437 10.25 7.88 4.49
CA GLN A 437 10.00 8.62 3.26
C GLN A 437 11.32 9.14 2.66
N LEU A 438 12.20 9.72 3.50
CA LEU A 438 13.51 10.22 3.06
C LEU A 438 14.43 9.09 2.61
N TYR A 439 14.47 8.00 3.38
CA TYR A 439 15.29 6.83 3.09
C TYR A 439 14.89 6.17 1.77
N ASN A 440 13.62 5.74 1.64
CA ASN A 440 13.16 5.05 0.44
C ASN A 440 13.18 5.96 -0.80
N LYS A 441 12.88 7.26 -0.64
CA LYS A 441 13.04 8.23 -1.72
C LYS A 441 14.48 8.30 -2.22
N THR A 442 15.46 8.35 -1.31
CA THR A 442 16.88 8.38 -1.68
C THR A 442 17.28 7.14 -2.48
N VAL A 443 16.87 5.95 -2.03
CA VAL A 443 17.16 4.69 -2.73
C VAL A 443 16.47 4.65 -4.10
N PHE A 444 15.20 5.04 -4.16
CA PHE A 444 14.42 5.02 -5.40
C PHE A 444 14.94 6.04 -6.43
N ASP A 445 15.29 7.25 -6.01
CA ASP A 445 15.83 8.28 -6.90
C ASP A 445 17.17 7.84 -7.53
N VAL A 446 18.06 7.21 -6.76
CA VAL A 446 19.31 6.63 -7.28
C VAL A 446 19.05 5.58 -8.36
N LEU A 447 18.08 4.68 -8.11
CA LEU A 447 17.69 3.66 -9.10
C LEU A 447 17.15 4.32 -10.37
N ARG A 448 16.24 5.29 -10.23
CA ARG A 448 15.64 6.02 -11.36
C ARG A 448 16.69 6.78 -12.18
N GLU A 449 17.60 7.47 -11.51
CA GLU A 449 18.69 8.23 -12.15
C GLU A 449 19.65 7.32 -12.92
N HIS A 450 19.99 6.15 -12.35
CA HIS A 450 20.98 5.25 -12.93
C HIS A 450 20.39 4.34 -14.02
N ARG A 451 19.17 3.82 -13.82
CA ARG A 451 18.56 2.84 -14.72
C ARG A 451 17.54 3.41 -15.69
N GLY A 452 17.02 4.58 -15.42
CA GLY A 452 16.01 5.28 -16.22
C GLY A 452 14.60 5.19 -15.64
N GLU A 453 13.74 6.05 -16.17
CA GLU A 453 12.32 6.05 -15.82
C GLU A 453 11.65 4.72 -16.22
N GLY A 454 10.85 4.15 -15.30
CA GLY A 454 10.18 2.87 -15.51
C GLY A 454 11.03 1.62 -15.25
N GLU A 455 12.32 1.78 -14.88
CA GLU A 455 13.20 0.66 -14.52
C GLU A 455 13.57 0.64 -13.03
N ALA A 456 13.12 1.63 -12.24
CA ALA A 456 13.36 1.70 -10.81
C ALA A 456 12.37 0.85 -10.03
N VAL A 457 12.90 -0.01 -9.15
CA VAL A 457 12.13 -0.78 -8.18
C VAL A 457 12.92 -0.97 -6.90
N VAL A 458 12.31 -0.61 -5.78
CA VAL A 458 12.78 -0.97 -4.44
C VAL A 458 11.93 -2.12 -3.91
N PHE A 459 12.43 -2.82 -2.90
CA PHE A 459 11.65 -3.78 -2.14
C PHE A 459 11.65 -3.30 -0.68
N ALA A 460 10.70 -2.40 -0.35
CA ALA A 460 10.72 -1.60 0.88
C ALA A 460 9.90 -2.21 2.01
N ARG A 461 10.42 -2.14 3.27
CA ARG A 461 9.70 -2.62 4.45
C ARG A 461 8.81 -1.53 5.05
N SER A 462 9.38 -0.40 5.40
CA SER A 462 8.67 0.67 6.10
C SER A 462 8.10 1.71 5.15
N ALA A 463 7.00 2.36 5.57
CA ALA A 463 6.40 3.44 4.83
C ALA A 463 5.51 4.34 5.72
N THR A 464 5.17 5.51 5.19
CA THR A 464 4.12 6.40 5.67
C THR A 464 3.46 7.09 4.47
N VAL A 465 2.75 8.22 4.66
CA VAL A 465 2.13 9.00 3.57
C VAL A 465 3.17 9.37 2.53
N GLY A 466 2.88 9.12 1.27
CA GLY A 466 3.79 9.36 0.15
C GLY A 466 4.69 8.17 -0.19
N GLY A 467 4.85 7.18 0.71
CA GLY A 467 5.69 6.00 0.49
C GLY A 467 5.23 5.13 -0.68
N GLN A 468 3.94 5.19 -1.03
CA GLN A 468 3.39 4.49 -2.21
C GLN A 468 4.05 4.89 -3.53
N GLN A 469 4.72 6.03 -3.59
CA GLN A 469 5.45 6.51 -4.77
C GLN A 469 6.66 5.63 -5.11
N PHE A 470 7.17 4.87 -4.13
CA PHE A 470 8.41 4.10 -4.25
C PHE A 470 8.10 2.59 -4.12
N PRO A 471 7.50 1.95 -5.15
CA PRO A 471 7.19 0.53 -5.08
C PRO A 471 8.44 -0.34 -5.19
N VAL A 472 8.42 -1.58 -4.65
CA VAL A 472 7.31 -2.36 -4.10
C VAL A 472 7.41 -2.41 -2.57
N HIS A 473 6.33 -2.75 -1.87
CA HIS A 473 6.36 -2.99 -0.43
C HIS A 473 6.02 -4.45 -0.13
N TRP A 474 6.61 -5.04 0.93
CA TRP A 474 6.23 -6.39 1.39
C TRP A 474 5.70 -6.37 2.81
N GLY A 475 4.97 -7.41 3.20
CA GLY A 475 4.24 -7.52 4.45
C GLY A 475 5.08 -7.64 5.71
N GLY A 476 6.43 -7.62 5.62
CA GLY A 476 7.32 -7.80 6.76
C GLY A 476 7.46 -9.26 7.20
N ASP A 477 7.83 -9.46 8.47
CA ASP A 477 8.27 -10.74 9.01
C ASP A 477 7.08 -11.57 9.51
N ASN A 478 6.45 -12.33 8.62
CA ASN A 478 5.34 -13.24 8.90
C ASN A 478 5.83 -14.60 9.39
N SER A 479 5.03 -15.28 10.22
CA SER A 479 5.32 -16.64 10.66
C SER A 479 4.89 -17.69 9.64
N SER A 480 5.54 -18.86 9.65
CA SER A 480 5.25 -19.96 8.72
C SER A 480 4.02 -20.77 9.16
N THR A 481 2.85 -20.10 9.29
CA THR A 481 1.56 -20.69 9.73
C THR A 481 0.40 -20.19 8.88
N TYR A 482 -0.74 -20.89 8.91
CA TYR A 482 -1.96 -20.47 8.23
C TYR A 482 -2.55 -19.17 8.80
N GLU A 483 -2.45 -18.99 10.11
CA GLU A 483 -2.89 -17.78 10.81
C GLU A 483 -2.14 -16.56 10.28
N SER A 484 -0.81 -16.68 10.21
CA SER A 484 0.04 -15.58 9.72
C SER A 484 -0.12 -15.34 8.22
N MET A 485 -0.42 -16.37 7.43
CA MET A 485 -0.81 -16.23 6.03
C MET A 485 -2.07 -15.37 5.88
N ALA A 486 -3.08 -15.57 6.75
CA ALA A 486 -4.29 -14.76 6.77
C ALA A 486 -4.06 -13.34 7.31
N GLU A 487 -3.21 -13.19 8.33
CA GLU A 487 -2.75 -11.88 8.85
C GLU A 487 -2.05 -11.08 7.75
N SER A 488 -1.14 -11.71 7.00
CA SER A 488 -0.45 -11.08 5.86
C SER A 488 -1.44 -10.57 4.82
N LEU A 489 -2.44 -11.37 4.44
CA LEU A 489 -3.46 -10.93 3.50
C LEU A 489 -4.23 -9.72 4.03
N ARG A 490 -4.67 -9.72 5.29
CA ARG A 490 -5.34 -8.57 5.91
C ARG A 490 -4.46 -7.32 5.89
N GLY A 491 -3.16 -7.48 6.19
CA GLY A 491 -2.17 -6.40 6.10
C GLY A 491 -2.10 -5.80 4.70
N GLY A 492 -1.95 -6.63 3.67
CA GLY A 492 -1.91 -6.19 2.28
C GLY A 492 -3.19 -5.49 1.82
N LEU A 493 -4.36 -5.99 2.20
CA LEU A 493 -5.65 -5.36 1.87
C LEU A 493 -5.85 -4.03 2.62
N SER A 494 -5.40 -3.95 3.88
CA SER A 494 -5.42 -2.70 4.66
C SER A 494 -4.48 -1.65 4.07
N LEU A 495 -3.30 -2.07 3.61
CA LEU A 495 -2.33 -1.19 2.95
C LEU A 495 -2.85 -0.70 1.59
N ALA A 496 -3.50 -1.57 0.80
CA ALA A 496 -4.18 -1.20 -0.43
C ALA A 496 -5.26 -0.13 -0.18
N ALA A 497 -6.02 -0.25 0.92
CA ALA A 497 -6.98 0.77 1.37
C ALA A 497 -6.31 2.09 1.78
N SER A 498 -4.99 2.11 1.92
CA SER A 498 -4.18 3.30 2.19
C SER A 498 -3.42 3.81 0.95
N GLY A 499 -3.80 3.36 -0.27
CA GLY A 499 -3.32 3.89 -1.54
C GLY A 499 -2.05 3.24 -2.09
N PHE A 500 -1.59 2.12 -1.53
CA PHE A 500 -0.41 1.40 -2.02
C PHE A 500 -0.80 0.48 -3.17
N GLY A 501 -0.24 0.74 -4.35
CA GLY A 501 -0.60 0.06 -5.60
C GLY A 501 -0.06 -1.36 -5.72
N PHE A 502 1.11 -1.64 -5.10
CA PHE A 502 1.88 -2.87 -5.26
C PHE A 502 2.28 -3.45 -3.91
N TRP A 503 2.12 -4.77 -3.77
CA TRP A 503 2.40 -5.44 -2.51
C TRP A 503 2.91 -6.86 -2.76
N SER A 504 3.77 -7.34 -1.85
CA SER A 504 4.32 -8.67 -1.81
C SER A 504 4.31 -9.21 -0.38
N HIS A 505 4.63 -10.47 -0.22
CA HIS A 505 4.83 -11.12 1.08
C HIS A 505 5.75 -12.32 0.92
N ASP A 506 6.32 -12.81 2.01
CA ASP A 506 7.25 -13.92 1.98
C ASP A 506 6.48 -15.25 1.84
N ILE A 507 6.61 -15.88 0.69
CA ILE A 507 5.92 -17.14 0.37
C ILE A 507 6.45 -18.25 1.28
N GLY A 508 5.54 -18.85 2.05
CA GLY A 508 5.85 -19.87 3.03
C GLY A 508 6.11 -19.33 4.44
N GLY A 509 6.09 -18.01 4.63
CA GLY A 509 6.42 -17.35 5.89
C GLY A 509 7.92 -17.08 6.04
N PHE A 510 8.24 -16.00 6.75
CA PHE A 510 9.61 -15.60 7.06
C PHE A 510 10.14 -16.34 8.30
N GLU A 511 9.42 -16.25 9.41
CA GLU A 511 9.83 -16.87 10.67
C GLU A 511 9.50 -18.36 10.74
N GLY A 512 10.49 -19.16 11.12
CA GLY A 512 10.38 -20.60 11.28
C GLY A 512 10.55 -21.38 9.97
N LEU A 513 10.38 -22.69 10.08
CA LEU A 513 10.37 -23.62 8.96
C LEU A 513 8.90 -23.98 8.63
N PRO A 514 8.39 -23.65 7.44
CA PRO A 514 7.03 -24.02 7.10
C PRO A 514 6.87 -25.54 6.94
N ASP A 515 5.75 -26.07 7.43
CA ASP A 515 5.25 -27.37 7.00
C ASP A 515 5.08 -27.36 5.48
N PRO A 516 5.40 -28.45 4.75
CA PRO A 516 5.22 -28.53 3.31
C PRO A 516 3.82 -28.14 2.83
N ALA A 517 2.77 -28.44 3.60
CA ALA A 517 1.40 -28.07 3.26
C ALA A 517 1.19 -26.54 3.36
N VAL A 518 1.76 -25.87 4.38
CA VAL A 518 1.73 -24.41 4.51
C VAL A 518 2.44 -23.78 3.32
N PHE A 519 3.64 -24.24 2.97
CA PHE A 519 4.41 -23.73 1.85
C PHE A 519 3.64 -23.86 0.52
N LYS A 520 3.10 -25.08 0.23
CA LYS A 520 2.31 -25.33 -0.98
C LYS A 520 1.03 -24.49 -1.06
N ARG A 521 0.34 -24.21 0.07
CA ARG A 521 -0.85 -23.34 0.10
C ARG A 521 -0.50 -21.86 -0.07
N TRP A 522 0.69 -21.44 0.37
CA TRP A 522 1.13 -20.05 0.24
C TRP A 522 1.55 -19.71 -1.20
N ILE A 523 2.05 -20.68 -1.97
CA ILE A 523 2.50 -20.48 -3.38
C ILE A 523 1.40 -19.85 -4.25
N PRO A 524 0.18 -20.39 -4.38
CA PRO A 524 -0.88 -19.78 -5.18
C PRO A 524 -1.22 -18.35 -4.73
N PHE A 525 -1.27 -18.09 -3.43
CA PHE A 525 -1.49 -16.76 -2.90
C PHE A 525 -0.37 -15.79 -3.30
N GLY A 526 0.88 -16.21 -3.15
CA GLY A 526 2.03 -15.38 -3.50
C GLY A 526 2.12 -15.09 -5.00
N LEU A 527 1.81 -16.06 -5.86
CA LEU A 527 1.87 -15.89 -7.32
C LEU A 527 0.65 -15.12 -7.88
N LEU A 528 -0.49 -15.13 -7.18
CA LEU A 528 -1.67 -14.32 -7.49
C LEU A 528 -1.68 -12.98 -6.72
N SER A 529 -0.52 -12.51 -6.29
CA SER A 529 -0.25 -11.17 -5.78
C SER A 529 0.44 -10.32 -6.84
N SER A 530 0.58 -9.01 -6.63
CA SER A 530 1.27 -8.16 -7.61
C SER A 530 2.74 -8.57 -7.78
N HIS A 531 3.47 -8.79 -6.69
CA HIS A 531 4.85 -9.26 -6.69
C HIS A 531 4.99 -10.54 -5.87
N SER A 532 6.01 -11.35 -6.14
CA SER A 532 6.13 -12.73 -5.62
C SER A 532 7.56 -13.06 -5.25
N ARG A 533 7.80 -13.36 -3.96
CA ARG A 533 9.15 -13.64 -3.46
C ARG A 533 9.17 -14.90 -2.59
N LEU A 534 10.09 -15.82 -2.90
CA LEU A 534 10.49 -16.93 -2.04
C LEU A 534 11.58 -16.42 -1.08
N HIS A 535 11.23 -16.25 0.20
CA HIS A 535 12.13 -15.71 1.21
C HIS A 535 11.80 -16.27 2.59
N GLY A 536 12.81 -16.46 3.42
CA GLY A 536 12.67 -16.92 4.80
C GLY A 536 13.78 -16.39 5.70
N ASN A 537 13.74 -16.71 6.99
CA ASN A 537 14.77 -16.31 7.94
C ASN A 537 15.97 -17.27 7.86
N GLN A 538 15.88 -18.44 8.50
CA GLN A 538 17.01 -19.37 8.73
C GLN A 538 17.07 -20.52 7.73
N THR A 539 16.13 -20.61 6.81
CA THR A 539 16.00 -21.72 5.87
C THR A 539 15.70 -21.22 4.46
N TYR A 540 16.23 -21.91 3.46
CA TYR A 540 15.93 -21.61 2.08
C TYR A 540 14.48 -21.94 1.71
N ARG A 541 13.94 -21.23 0.74
CA ARG A 541 12.57 -21.43 0.22
C ARG A 541 12.58 -22.03 -1.20
N VAL A 542 13.58 -22.83 -1.53
CA VAL A 542 13.60 -23.59 -2.81
C VAL A 542 12.64 -24.78 -2.71
N PRO A 543 11.72 -25.00 -3.69
CA PRO A 543 10.59 -25.91 -3.52
C PRO A 543 10.98 -27.37 -3.37
N TRP A 544 12.05 -27.85 -4.02
CA TRP A 544 12.51 -29.23 -3.91
C TRP A 544 13.08 -29.62 -2.54
N LEU A 545 13.31 -28.67 -1.67
CA LEU A 545 13.64 -28.94 -0.26
C LEU A 545 12.40 -29.34 0.57
N PHE A 546 11.21 -29.15 0.04
CA PHE A 546 9.95 -29.54 0.67
C PHE A 546 9.48 -30.88 0.10
N ASP A 547 9.07 -30.91 -1.16
CA ASP A 547 8.72 -32.12 -1.92
C ASP A 547 8.54 -31.81 -3.42
N GLU A 548 8.37 -32.86 -4.26
CA GLU A 548 8.15 -32.69 -5.70
C GLU A 548 6.80 -32.03 -6.03
N GLU A 549 5.77 -32.20 -5.20
CA GLU A 549 4.50 -31.54 -5.38
C GLU A 549 4.64 -30.00 -5.21
N ALA A 550 5.51 -29.54 -4.30
CA ALA A 550 5.80 -28.11 -4.16
C ALA A 550 6.47 -27.54 -5.43
N VAL A 551 7.33 -28.32 -6.09
CA VAL A 551 7.92 -27.95 -7.40
C VAL A 551 6.81 -27.81 -8.45
N ASP A 552 5.90 -28.76 -8.55
CA ASP A 552 4.80 -28.73 -9.52
C ASP A 552 3.84 -27.56 -9.29
N VAL A 553 3.48 -27.30 -8.03
CA VAL A 553 2.62 -26.17 -7.65
C VAL A 553 3.30 -24.84 -8.01
N LEU A 554 4.58 -24.68 -7.68
CA LEU A 554 5.32 -23.45 -7.99
C LEU A 554 5.41 -23.24 -9.51
N ARG A 555 5.72 -24.28 -10.26
CA ARG A 555 5.79 -24.24 -11.74
C ARG A 555 4.45 -23.79 -12.33
N ALA A 556 3.36 -24.43 -11.92
CA ALA A 556 2.03 -24.16 -12.46
C ALA A 556 1.61 -22.71 -12.24
N PHE A 557 1.77 -22.20 -11.01
CA PHE A 557 1.33 -20.81 -10.68
C PHE A 557 2.30 -19.76 -11.20
N THR A 558 3.60 -20.02 -11.30
CA THR A 558 4.55 -19.08 -11.95
C THR A 558 4.22 -18.92 -13.43
N LYS A 559 4.01 -20.03 -14.14
CA LYS A 559 3.61 -20.01 -15.56
C LYS A 559 2.24 -19.33 -15.75
N LEU A 560 1.27 -19.60 -14.88
CA LEU A 560 -0.02 -18.92 -14.90
C LEU A 560 0.14 -17.40 -14.72
N LYS A 561 0.98 -16.97 -13.77
CA LYS A 561 1.25 -15.55 -13.56
C LYS A 561 1.84 -14.91 -14.82
N HIS A 562 2.79 -15.56 -15.48
CA HIS A 562 3.39 -15.03 -16.71
C HIS A 562 2.38 -14.95 -17.86
N ALA A 563 1.48 -15.93 -17.99
CA ALA A 563 0.37 -15.86 -18.94
C ALA A 563 -0.63 -14.72 -18.60
N LEU A 564 -0.80 -14.39 -17.33
CA LEU A 564 -1.64 -13.27 -16.87
C LEU A 564 -0.95 -11.90 -16.99
N MET A 565 0.32 -11.81 -17.38
CA MET A 565 1.05 -10.53 -17.38
C MET A 565 0.41 -9.42 -18.21
N PRO A 566 -0.20 -9.63 -19.39
CA PRO A 566 -0.90 -8.55 -20.10
C PRO A 566 -2.01 -7.93 -19.26
N TYR A 567 -2.73 -8.75 -18.50
CA TYR A 567 -3.78 -8.33 -17.57
C TYR A 567 -3.21 -7.64 -16.33
N LEU A 568 -2.21 -8.24 -15.69
CA LEU A 568 -1.58 -7.71 -14.46
C LEU A 568 -0.84 -6.39 -14.72
N PHE A 569 -0.14 -6.29 -15.85
CA PHE A 569 0.60 -5.07 -16.19
C PHE A 569 -0.34 -3.93 -16.62
N ALA A 570 -1.50 -4.24 -17.20
CA ALA A 570 -2.56 -3.25 -17.42
C ALA A 570 -3.12 -2.73 -16.07
N ALA A 571 -3.36 -3.62 -15.10
CA ALA A 571 -3.76 -3.23 -13.75
C ALA A 571 -2.68 -2.39 -13.05
N ALA A 572 -1.40 -2.72 -13.25
CA ALA A 572 -0.25 -1.93 -12.76
C ALA A 572 -0.22 -0.52 -13.39
N GLY A 573 -0.50 -0.41 -14.68
CA GLY A 573 -0.64 0.88 -15.37
C GLY A 573 -1.74 1.75 -14.74
N ARG A 574 -2.85 1.15 -14.33
CA ARG A 574 -3.91 1.87 -13.59
C ARG A 574 -3.50 2.24 -12.16
N ALA A 575 -2.72 1.41 -11.49
CA ALA A 575 -2.16 1.77 -10.18
C ALA A 575 -1.27 3.01 -10.31
N HIS A 576 -0.46 3.09 -11.36
CA HIS A 576 0.38 4.24 -11.67
C HIS A 576 -0.43 5.48 -12.06
N SER A 577 -1.35 5.38 -13.02
CA SER A 577 -2.07 6.54 -13.58
C SER A 577 -3.21 7.02 -12.69
N GLU A 578 -3.89 6.11 -12.00
CA GLU A 578 -5.10 6.40 -11.22
C GLU A 578 -4.92 6.18 -9.71
N GLY A 579 -3.87 5.50 -9.26
CA GLY A 579 -3.67 5.15 -7.84
C GLY A 579 -4.56 4.00 -7.36
N LEU A 580 -5.05 3.15 -8.27
CA LEU A 580 -5.90 1.99 -7.93
C LEU A 580 -5.03 0.76 -7.69
N PRO A 581 -5.04 0.16 -6.49
CA PRO A 581 -4.19 -1.00 -6.18
C PRO A 581 -4.48 -2.20 -7.09
N VAL A 582 -3.42 -2.97 -7.40
CA VAL A 582 -3.54 -4.21 -8.17
C VAL A 582 -4.32 -5.27 -7.39
N MET A 583 -4.15 -5.32 -6.05
CA MET A 583 -4.94 -6.15 -5.14
C MET A 583 -5.91 -5.26 -4.37
N ARG A 584 -7.20 -5.60 -4.35
CA ARG A 584 -8.22 -4.74 -3.73
C ARG A 584 -9.16 -5.53 -2.81
N PRO A 585 -9.55 -4.94 -1.65
CA PRO A 585 -10.65 -5.48 -0.84
C PRO A 585 -11.93 -5.61 -1.67
N MET A 586 -12.69 -6.68 -1.44
CA MET A 586 -13.97 -6.90 -2.13
C MET A 586 -14.95 -5.73 -1.95
N ALA A 587 -14.96 -5.11 -0.77
CA ALA A 587 -15.80 -3.95 -0.46
C ALA A 587 -15.56 -2.74 -1.38
N PHE A 588 -14.41 -2.64 -2.06
CA PHE A 588 -14.09 -1.52 -2.95
C PHE A 588 -14.81 -1.60 -4.29
N ASP A 589 -14.92 -2.82 -4.82
CA ASP A 589 -15.57 -3.09 -6.09
C ASP A 589 -17.06 -3.44 -5.93
N PHE A 590 -17.48 -3.78 -4.69
CA PHE A 590 -18.87 -4.10 -4.33
C PHE A 590 -19.33 -3.30 -3.10
N PRO A 591 -19.26 -1.95 -3.13
CA PRO A 591 -19.54 -1.11 -1.95
C PRO A 591 -20.99 -1.19 -1.47
N ASN A 592 -21.91 -1.57 -2.37
CA ASN A 592 -23.33 -1.71 -2.07
C ASN A 592 -23.75 -3.15 -1.72
N ASP A 593 -22.81 -4.10 -1.67
CA ASP A 593 -23.06 -5.48 -1.28
C ASP A 593 -22.68 -5.68 0.19
N PRO A 594 -23.66 -5.82 1.12
CA PRO A 594 -23.36 -6.04 2.53
C PRO A 594 -22.53 -7.31 2.79
N GLY A 595 -22.61 -8.32 1.91
CA GLY A 595 -21.79 -9.52 1.97
C GLY A 595 -20.29 -9.26 1.75
N ALA A 596 -19.95 -8.16 1.05
CA ALA A 596 -18.58 -7.81 0.74
C ALA A 596 -17.87 -6.98 1.84
N THR A 597 -18.63 -6.37 2.76
CA THR A 597 -18.12 -5.36 3.72
C THR A 597 -16.97 -5.88 4.61
N HIS A 598 -17.08 -7.13 5.09
CA HIS A 598 -16.15 -7.70 6.07
C HIS A 598 -15.26 -8.81 5.51
N LEU A 599 -15.16 -8.96 4.18
CA LEU A 599 -14.36 -10.00 3.55
C LEU A 599 -12.87 -9.67 3.63
N ASP A 600 -12.12 -10.43 4.41
CA ASP A 600 -10.70 -10.24 4.71
C ASP A 600 -9.82 -11.45 4.34
N ARG A 601 -10.40 -12.50 3.72
CA ARG A 601 -9.72 -13.73 3.28
C ARG A 601 -9.87 -14.00 1.78
N GLN A 602 -10.31 -13.00 1.04
CA GLN A 602 -10.43 -12.99 -0.40
C GLN A 602 -10.29 -11.57 -0.92
N TYR A 603 -9.94 -11.42 -2.19
CA TYR A 603 -9.68 -10.12 -2.80
C TYR A 603 -9.95 -10.15 -4.31
N LEU A 604 -9.99 -8.97 -4.93
CA LEU A 604 -9.86 -8.84 -6.37
C LEU A 604 -8.40 -8.60 -6.76
N LEU A 605 -7.91 -9.37 -7.71
CA LEU A 605 -6.65 -9.16 -8.41
C LEU A 605 -6.99 -8.48 -9.77
N GLY A 606 -6.61 -7.21 -9.91
CA GLY A 606 -7.13 -6.36 -10.98
C GLY A 606 -8.66 -6.19 -10.87
N ASP A 607 -9.32 -5.98 -12.01
CA ASP A 607 -10.76 -5.69 -12.03
C ASP A 607 -11.63 -6.95 -12.07
N ASN A 608 -11.07 -8.07 -12.55
CA ASN A 608 -11.87 -9.19 -13.02
C ASN A 608 -11.62 -10.51 -12.31
N LEU A 609 -10.55 -10.66 -11.52
CA LEU A 609 -10.19 -11.94 -10.89
C LEU A 609 -10.42 -11.91 -9.38
N LEU A 610 -11.38 -12.71 -8.90
CA LEU A 610 -11.55 -13.00 -7.48
C LEU A 610 -10.61 -14.12 -7.09
N VAL A 611 -9.81 -13.89 -6.04
CA VAL A 611 -8.89 -14.87 -5.45
C VAL A 611 -9.26 -15.11 -4.00
N ALA A 612 -9.39 -16.36 -3.59
CA ALA A 612 -9.61 -16.75 -2.19
C ALA A 612 -8.56 -17.79 -1.77
N PRO A 613 -7.45 -17.38 -1.14
CA PRO A 613 -6.41 -18.30 -0.67
C PRO A 613 -6.98 -19.38 0.27
N VAL A 614 -6.36 -20.55 0.28
CA VAL A 614 -6.77 -21.70 1.10
C VAL A 614 -5.91 -21.77 2.35
N PHE A 615 -6.51 -21.58 3.52
CA PHE A 615 -5.83 -21.50 4.82
C PHE A 615 -5.93 -22.82 5.61
N SER A 616 -5.80 -23.95 4.94
CA SER A 616 -5.95 -25.28 5.56
C SER A 616 -5.13 -26.33 4.82
N ALA A 617 -4.48 -27.24 5.55
CA ALA A 617 -3.78 -28.38 4.96
C ALA A 617 -4.74 -29.29 4.18
N ALA A 618 -5.94 -29.54 4.71
CA ALA A 618 -6.96 -30.37 4.08
C ALA A 618 -7.52 -29.77 2.77
N GLY A 619 -7.33 -28.48 2.57
CA GLY A 619 -7.83 -27.79 1.37
C GLY A 619 -9.23 -27.21 1.50
N ASP A 620 -9.87 -27.37 2.65
CA ASP A 620 -11.21 -26.84 2.89
C ASP A 620 -11.18 -25.31 2.92
N THR A 621 -12.07 -24.70 2.15
CA THR A 621 -12.21 -23.25 2.07
C THR A 621 -13.67 -22.83 1.93
N SER A 622 -13.95 -21.60 2.36
CA SER A 622 -15.23 -20.95 2.11
C SER A 622 -15.00 -19.51 1.67
N TYR A 623 -15.70 -19.08 0.63
CA TYR A 623 -15.59 -17.75 0.08
C TYR A 623 -16.93 -17.24 -0.42
N TYR A 624 -17.06 -15.93 -0.53
CA TYR A 624 -18.28 -15.28 -1.00
C TYR A 624 -18.16 -14.92 -2.48
N VAL A 625 -19.16 -15.28 -3.25
CA VAL A 625 -19.31 -14.92 -4.66
C VAL A 625 -20.36 -13.81 -4.74
N PRO A 626 -20.01 -12.58 -5.19
CA PRO A 626 -20.97 -11.50 -5.40
C PRO A 626 -22.00 -11.84 -6.48
N ALA A 627 -23.05 -11.01 -6.61
CA ALA A 627 -24.10 -11.20 -7.61
C ALA A 627 -23.53 -11.35 -9.04
N GLY A 628 -24.11 -12.26 -9.81
CA GLY A 628 -23.74 -12.55 -11.20
C GLY A 628 -23.24 -13.98 -11.40
N ARG A 629 -22.93 -14.30 -12.65
CA ARG A 629 -22.46 -15.61 -13.11
C ARG A 629 -20.93 -15.60 -13.21
N TRP A 630 -20.24 -16.01 -12.17
CA TRP A 630 -18.77 -16.06 -12.11
C TRP A 630 -18.25 -17.37 -12.69
N THR A 631 -17.17 -17.31 -13.44
CA THR A 631 -16.54 -18.49 -14.04
C THR A 631 -15.26 -18.86 -13.28
N LYS A 632 -15.16 -20.10 -12.78
CA LYS A 632 -13.91 -20.62 -12.21
C LYS A 632 -12.84 -20.65 -13.31
N PHE A 633 -11.76 -19.90 -13.14
CA PHE A 633 -10.73 -19.73 -14.16
C PHE A 633 -10.06 -21.06 -14.55
N LEU A 634 -9.79 -21.92 -13.55
CA LEU A 634 -9.05 -23.16 -13.76
C LEU A 634 -9.90 -24.30 -14.36
N THR A 635 -11.23 -24.27 -14.19
CA THR A 635 -12.10 -25.39 -14.60
C THR A 635 -13.16 -25.00 -15.63
N GLY A 636 -13.46 -23.71 -15.78
CA GLY A 636 -14.54 -23.21 -16.64
C GLY A 636 -15.95 -23.37 -16.04
N GLU A 637 -16.09 -23.95 -14.83
CA GLU A 637 -17.37 -24.07 -14.14
C GLU A 637 -17.95 -22.71 -13.80
N VAL A 638 -19.26 -22.51 -14.00
CA VAL A 638 -19.97 -21.28 -13.67
C VAL A 638 -20.60 -21.38 -12.28
N VAL A 639 -20.36 -20.37 -11.46
CA VAL A 639 -20.91 -20.22 -10.12
C VAL A 639 -21.81 -18.99 -10.09
N GLU A 640 -23.07 -19.16 -9.74
CA GLU A 640 -24.02 -18.06 -9.63
C GLU A 640 -24.06 -17.49 -8.21
N GLY A 641 -23.82 -16.16 -8.07
CA GLY A 641 -23.94 -15.40 -6.83
C GLY A 641 -25.20 -14.51 -6.79
N PRO A 642 -25.56 -13.91 -5.62
CA PRO A 642 -24.72 -13.83 -4.42
C PRO A 642 -24.86 -15.07 -3.53
N ARG A 643 -23.76 -15.65 -3.13
CA ARG A 643 -23.75 -16.79 -2.17
C ARG A 643 -22.38 -17.07 -1.57
N TRP A 644 -22.37 -17.77 -0.44
CA TRP A 644 -21.19 -18.45 0.08
C TRP A 644 -21.01 -19.81 -0.61
N VAL A 645 -19.77 -20.09 -1.03
CA VAL A 645 -19.35 -21.37 -1.60
C VAL A 645 -18.44 -22.08 -0.60
N ARG A 646 -18.61 -23.40 -0.44
CA ARG A 646 -17.71 -24.26 0.33
C ARG A 646 -17.24 -25.39 -0.56
N GLU A 647 -15.93 -25.56 -0.63
CA GLU A 647 -15.31 -26.60 -1.45
C GLU A 647 -13.93 -26.97 -0.92
N THR A 648 -13.36 -28.04 -1.46
CA THR A 648 -12.04 -28.56 -1.07
C THR A 648 -11.13 -28.52 -2.30
N HIS A 649 -9.92 -27.99 -2.15
CA HIS A 649 -8.93 -27.84 -3.20
C HIS A 649 -7.68 -28.70 -2.94
N GLY A 650 -7.12 -29.32 -3.98
CA GLY A 650 -5.74 -29.82 -3.97
C GLY A 650 -4.73 -28.65 -3.93
N PHE A 651 -3.44 -28.94 -3.74
CA PHE A 651 -2.42 -27.88 -3.66
C PHE A 651 -2.22 -27.12 -4.98
N ALA A 652 -2.42 -27.77 -6.12
CA ALA A 652 -2.37 -27.15 -7.45
C ALA A 652 -3.66 -26.37 -7.82
N SER A 653 -4.53 -26.09 -6.86
CA SER A 653 -5.80 -25.41 -7.08
C SER A 653 -6.11 -24.40 -5.98
N VAL A 654 -6.80 -23.33 -6.36
CA VAL A 654 -7.29 -22.26 -5.48
C VAL A 654 -8.59 -21.71 -6.08
N PRO A 655 -9.55 -21.24 -5.27
CA PRO A 655 -10.66 -20.45 -5.81
C PRO A 655 -10.12 -19.22 -6.56
N LEU A 656 -10.19 -19.28 -7.88
CA LEU A 656 -9.85 -18.21 -8.80
C LEU A 656 -11.02 -18.08 -9.77
N LEU A 657 -11.80 -17.02 -9.62
CA LEU A 657 -13.02 -16.81 -10.41
C LEU A 657 -12.93 -15.54 -11.24
N VAL A 658 -13.43 -15.62 -12.46
CA VAL A 658 -13.54 -14.48 -13.37
C VAL A 658 -14.90 -13.83 -13.19
N ARG A 659 -14.89 -12.51 -13.02
CA ARG A 659 -16.09 -11.67 -12.94
C ARG A 659 -16.91 -11.81 -14.22
N PRO A 660 -18.25 -11.86 -14.15
CA PRO A 660 -19.07 -11.78 -15.36
C PRO A 660 -18.83 -10.47 -16.10
N ASP A 661 -19.15 -10.50 -17.39
CA ASP A 661 -18.97 -9.36 -18.28
C ASP A 661 -17.52 -8.92 -18.45
N SER A 662 -16.59 -9.88 -18.48
CA SER A 662 -15.15 -9.62 -18.51
C SER A 662 -14.48 -10.15 -19.77
N VAL A 663 -13.43 -9.45 -20.17
CA VAL A 663 -12.43 -9.91 -21.15
C VAL A 663 -11.07 -9.95 -20.44
N VAL A 664 -10.47 -11.12 -20.34
CA VAL A 664 -9.15 -11.29 -19.73
C VAL A 664 -8.11 -11.53 -20.82
N PRO A 665 -7.17 -10.60 -21.03
CA PRO A 665 -6.06 -10.80 -21.96
C PRO A 665 -5.04 -11.76 -21.36
N LEU A 666 -4.71 -12.83 -22.09
CA LEU A 666 -3.73 -13.84 -21.72
C LEU A 666 -2.57 -13.83 -22.70
N GLY A 667 -1.36 -13.72 -22.23
CA GLY A 667 -0.16 -13.73 -23.04
C GLY A 667 0.20 -15.12 -23.55
N ALA A 668 1.04 -15.18 -24.55
CA ALA A 668 1.50 -16.43 -25.18
C ALA A 668 2.76 -17.02 -24.54
N ARG A 669 3.38 -16.32 -23.58
CA ARG A 669 4.62 -16.78 -22.92
C ARG A 669 4.38 -17.08 -21.46
N GLU A 670 5.00 -18.18 -21.02
CA GLU A 670 4.93 -18.67 -19.64
C GLU A 670 6.30 -18.71 -18.95
N ASP A 671 7.37 -18.46 -19.72
CA ASP A 671 8.76 -18.58 -19.28
C ASP A 671 9.34 -17.29 -18.68
N ARG A 672 8.70 -16.13 -18.92
CA ARG A 672 9.16 -14.84 -18.43
C ARG A 672 8.00 -13.82 -18.34
N PRO A 673 8.08 -12.81 -17.45
CA PRO A 673 7.04 -11.79 -17.31
C PRO A 673 7.15 -10.63 -18.31
N ASP A 674 8.34 -10.35 -18.86
CA ASP A 674 8.69 -9.18 -19.68
C ASP A 674 8.86 -9.56 -21.15
N TYR A 675 7.77 -9.63 -21.87
CA TYR A 675 7.73 -9.97 -23.31
C TYR A 675 6.78 -9.04 -24.06
N ASP A 676 6.76 -9.11 -25.38
CA ASP A 676 5.74 -8.38 -26.16
C ASP A 676 4.37 -9.02 -25.96
N TYR A 677 3.53 -8.38 -25.14
CA TYR A 677 2.22 -8.89 -24.78
C TYR A 677 1.24 -8.97 -25.95
N ARG A 678 1.52 -8.30 -27.08
CA ARG A 678 0.68 -8.33 -28.30
C ARG A 678 0.83 -9.62 -29.06
N ASP A 679 2.05 -10.21 -29.04
CA ASP A 679 2.38 -11.37 -29.83
C ASP A 679 1.69 -12.64 -29.32
N GLY A 680 0.76 -13.16 -30.09
CA GLY A 680 0.00 -14.37 -29.76
C GLY A 680 -1.01 -14.22 -28.62
N ILE A 681 -1.39 -12.99 -28.26
CA ILE A 681 -2.33 -12.75 -27.16
C ILE A 681 -3.66 -13.45 -27.38
N THR A 682 -4.25 -13.95 -26.31
CA THR A 682 -5.60 -14.54 -26.28
C THR A 682 -6.55 -13.66 -25.47
N LEU A 683 -7.60 -13.17 -26.08
CA LEU A 683 -8.70 -12.50 -25.38
C LEU A 683 -9.69 -13.55 -24.91
N ALA A 684 -9.71 -13.85 -23.63
CA ALA A 684 -10.65 -14.79 -23.02
C ALA A 684 -11.93 -14.08 -22.58
N LEU A 685 -13.05 -14.46 -23.16
CA LEU A 685 -14.37 -13.84 -22.95
C LEU A 685 -15.14 -14.62 -21.89
N TYR A 686 -15.71 -13.89 -20.90
CA TYR A 686 -16.44 -14.49 -19.79
C TYR A 686 -17.79 -13.80 -19.59
N GLU A 687 -18.88 -14.57 -19.76
CA GLU A 687 -20.28 -14.19 -19.47
C GLU A 687 -20.62 -12.74 -19.93
N LEU A 688 -20.20 -12.36 -21.15
CA LEU A 688 -20.39 -11.01 -21.68
C LEU A 688 -21.86 -10.59 -21.69
N ALA A 689 -22.18 -9.41 -21.20
CA ALA A 689 -23.46 -8.73 -21.39
C ALA A 689 -23.53 -8.05 -22.78
N GLU A 690 -24.68 -7.52 -23.17
CA GLU A 690 -24.81 -6.70 -24.37
C GLU A 690 -23.98 -5.42 -24.31
N GLY A 691 -23.46 -4.93 -25.45
CA GLY A 691 -22.70 -3.70 -25.53
C GLY A 691 -21.20 -3.91 -25.77
N THR A 692 -20.42 -2.83 -25.66
CA THR A 692 -18.98 -2.79 -25.99
C THR A 692 -18.11 -2.68 -24.73
N ARG A 693 -16.97 -3.39 -24.74
CA ARG A 693 -15.90 -3.33 -23.73
C ARG A 693 -14.60 -3.00 -24.44
N THR A 694 -13.78 -2.19 -23.80
CA THR A 694 -12.46 -1.85 -24.29
C THR A 694 -11.40 -2.55 -23.44
N VAL A 695 -10.47 -3.26 -24.08
CA VAL A 695 -9.32 -3.90 -23.46
C VAL A 695 -8.07 -3.23 -24.01
N ILE A 696 -7.23 -2.73 -23.12
CA ILE A 696 -5.94 -2.13 -23.47
C ILE A 696 -4.84 -3.11 -23.07
N VAL A 697 -4.06 -3.54 -24.03
CA VAL A 697 -2.87 -4.38 -23.83
C VAL A 697 -1.64 -3.48 -23.78
N PRO A 698 -0.91 -3.45 -22.67
CA PRO A 698 0.28 -2.60 -22.51
C PRO A 698 1.40 -2.97 -23.49
N GLY A 699 2.18 -1.99 -23.87
CA GLY A 699 3.36 -2.12 -24.72
C GLY A 699 3.92 -0.73 -25.04
N PRO A 700 5.05 -0.64 -25.76
CA PRO A 700 5.59 0.64 -26.20
C PRO A 700 4.55 1.49 -26.97
N THR A 701 3.76 0.84 -27.82
CA THR A 701 2.51 1.36 -28.39
C THR A 701 1.38 0.46 -27.89
N PRO A 702 0.48 0.95 -27.04
CA PRO A 702 -0.63 0.13 -26.54
C PRO A 702 -1.51 -0.38 -27.67
N THR A 703 -1.95 -1.63 -27.58
CA THR A 703 -2.94 -2.21 -28.48
C THR A 703 -4.30 -2.23 -27.81
N THR A 704 -5.31 -1.71 -28.51
CA THR A 704 -6.68 -1.65 -28.02
C THR A 704 -7.54 -2.68 -28.72
N PHE A 705 -8.39 -3.37 -27.97
CA PHE A 705 -9.42 -4.26 -28.50
C PHE A 705 -10.78 -3.77 -28.05
N GLU A 706 -11.67 -3.52 -29.02
CA GLU A 706 -13.08 -3.26 -28.77
C GLU A 706 -13.86 -4.55 -28.97
N VAL A 707 -14.47 -5.05 -27.89
CA VAL A 707 -15.25 -6.29 -27.86
C VAL A 707 -16.72 -5.93 -27.72
N THR A 708 -17.48 -6.11 -28.77
CA THR A 708 -18.92 -5.80 -28.84
C THR A 708 -19.72 -7.07 -28.90
N ARG A 709 -20.68 -7.25 -27.99
CA ARG A 709 -21.70 -8.29 -28.07
C ARG A 709 -23.01 -7.69 -28.54
N ASP A 710 -23.62 -8.35 -29.54
CA ASP A 710 -24.99 -8.08 -30.07
C ASP A 710 -25.68 -9.44 -30.24
N GLY A 711 -26.62 -9.75 -29.36
CA GLY A 711 -27.29 -11.04 -29.29
C GLY A 711 -26.32 -12.22 -29.09
N ALA A 712 -26.30 -13.12 -30.04
CA ALA A 712 -25.38 -14.26 -30.04
C ALA A 712 -24.02 -13.95 -30.72
N THR A 713 -23.90 -12.78 -31.35
CA THR A 713 -22.68 -12.41 -32.08
C THR A 713 -21.76 -11.58 -31.19
N VAL A 714 -20.48 -11.93 -31.21
CA VAL A 714 -19.40 -11.11 -30.61
C VAL A 714 -18.48 -10.68 -31.72
N ARG A 715 -18.28 -9.37 -31.83
CA ARG A 715 -17.33 -8.75 -32.73
C ARG A 715 -16.19 -8.15 -31.95
N VAL A 716 -14.97 -8.47 -32.35
CA VAL A 716 -13.73 -7.92 -31.75
C VAL A 716 -12.97 -7.15 -32.81
N VAL A 717 -12.62 -5.90 -32.51
CA VAL A 717 -11.83 -5.03 -33.38
C VAL A 717 -10.55 -4.66 -32.69
N ARG A 718 -9.41 -4.96 -33.30
CA ARG A 718 -8.09 -4.57 -32.83
C ARG A 718 -7.66 -3.25 -33.46
N SER A 719 -7.13 -2.34 -32.66
CA SER A 719 -6.45 -1.11 -33.06
C SER A 719 -5.04 -1.08 -32.48
N GLY A 720 -4.05 -0.73 -33.28
CA GLY A 720 -2.63 -0.72 -32.92
C GLY A 720 -1.77 -1.54 -33.86
N ASP A 721 -0.52 -1.76 -33.51
CA ASP A 721 0.45 -2.46 -34.36
C ASP A 721 0.03 -3.91 -34.65
N PRO A 722 0.29 -4.42 -35.87
CA PRO A 722 -0.09 -5.77 -36.26
C PRO A 722 0.66 -6.83 -35.44
N ALA A 723 -0.07 -7.82 -34.94
CA ALA A 723 0.48 -9.01 -34.30
C ALA A 723 -0.56 -10.15 -34.38
N PRO A 724 -0.17 -11.43 -34.37
CA PRO A 724 -1.12 -12.53 -34.33
C PRO A 724 -1.85 -12.53 -32.96
N TRP A 725 -3.13 -12.89 -32.96
CA TRP A 725 -3.96 -12.87 -31.76
C TRP A 725 -5.05 -13.94 -31.80
N ARG A 726 -5.73 -14.16 -30.68
CA ARG A 726 -6.81 -15.16 -30.56
C ARG A 726 -7.98 -14.58 -29.74
N VAL A 727 -9.16 -15.12 -30.01
CA VAL A 727 -10.34 -14.93 -29.18
C VAL A 727 -10.82 -16.27 -28.69
N ARG A 728 -11.07 -16.40 -27.39
CA ARG A 728 -11.55 -17.61 -26.74
C ARG A 728 -12.86 -17.33 -26.00
N ALA A 729 -13.89 -18.12 -26.28
CA ALA A 729 -15.17 -18.11 -25.57
C ALA A 729 -15.53 -19.55 -25.16
N GLY A 730 -15.28 -19.90 -23.90
CA GLY A 730 -15.33 -21.29 -23.44
C GLY A 730 -14.32 -22.15 -24.22
N GLU A 731 -14.80 -23.21 -24.91
CA GLU A 731 -13.99 -24.11 -25.74
C GLU A 731 -13.76 -23.56 -27.17
N LEU A 732 -14.55 -22.57 -27.58
CA LEU A 732 -14.40 -21.97 -28.90
C LEU A 732 -13.17 -21.07 -28.93
N VAL A 733 -12.23 -21.36 -29.85
CA VAL A 733 -11.03 -20.55 -30.07
C VAL A 733 -10.94 -20.18 -31.55
N VAL A 734 -10.81 -18.88 -31.82
CA VAL A 734 -10.55 -18.34 -33.16
C VAL A 734 -9.18 -17.70 -33.17
N ALA A 735 -8.28 -18.20 -34.03
CA ALA A 735 -6.95 -17.65 -34.22
C ALA A 735 -6.95 -16.71 -35.45
N LEU A 736 -6.27 -15.57 -35.32
CA LEU A 736 -6.16 -14.54 -36.33
C LEU A 736 -4.69 -14.23 -36.59
N THR A 737 -4.40 -13.96 -37.85
CA THR A 737 -3.07 -13.50 -38.29
C THR A 737 -2.85 -12.03 -37.94
N ALA A 738 -1.63 -11.56 -38.11
CA ALA A 738 -1.28 -10.16 -37.84
C ALA A 738 -2.07 -9.17 -38.72
N ASP A 739 -2.43 -9.55 -39.95
CA ASP A 739 -3.15 -8.70 -40.89
C ASP A 739 -4.67 -8.64 -40.63
N GLU A 740 -5.20 -9.57 -39.83
CA GLU A 740 -6.62 -9.61 -39.50
C GLU A 740 -6.89 -8.76 -38.25
N ALA A 741 -7.48 -7.58 -38.46
CA ALA A 741 -7.79 -6.64 -37.36
C ALA A 741 -9.21 -6.87 -36.78
N THR A 742 -10.01 -7.75 -37.33
CA THR A 742 -11.40 -7.98 -36.90
C THR A 742 -11.69 -9.46 -36.78
N CYS A 743 -12.36 -9.86 -35.70
CA CYS A 743 -12.90 -11.20 -35.49
C CYS A 743 -14.41 -11.10 -35.26
N GLU A 744 -15.17 -12.00 -35.84
CA GLU A 744 -16.58 -12.20 -35.51
C GLU A 744 -16.81 -13.66 -35.15
N LEU A 745 -17.45 -13.91 -34.03
CA LEU A 745 -17.78 -15.25 -33.55
C LEU A 745 -19.20 -15.30 -33.02
N ARG A 746 -19.79 -16.49 -33.09
CA ARG A 746 -21.14 -16.71 -32.57
C ARG A 746 -21.05 -17.53 -31.28
N LEU A 747 -21.53 -16.94 -30.20
CA LEU A 747 -21.60 -17.64 -28.91
C LEU A 747 -22.65 -18.78 -28.99
N PRO A 748 -22.40 -19.93 -28.37
CA PRO A 748 -23.41 -20.96 -28.26
C PRO A 748 -24.63 -20.40 -27.52
N VAL A 749 -25.82 -20.70 -28.06
CA VAL A 749 -27.08 -20.32 -27.42
C VAL A 749 -27.17 -21.14 -26.10
N THR A 750 -26.94 -20.50 -24.96
CA THR A 750 -27.27 -21.10 -23.68
C THR A 750 -28.78 -21.15 -23.58
N THR A 751 -29.38 -22.31 -23.89
CA THR A 751 -30.76 -22.59 -23.51
C THR A 751 -30.86 -22.43 -22.00
N ARG A 752 -31.55 -21.37 -21.55
CA ARG A 752 -31.95 -21.23 -20.15
C ARG A 752 -32.84 -22.44 -19.84
N GLY A 753 -32.31 -23.42 -19.07
CA GLY A 753 -33.09 -24.47 -18.45
C GLY A 753 -33.79 -23.94 -17.21
#